data_26ec3e73825567915aea41727eb50696
#
_entry.id   26ec3e73825567915aea41727eb50696
#
_cell.length_a   1.000
_cell.length_b   1.000
_cell.length_c   1.000
_cell.angle_alpha   90.00
_cell.angle_beta   90.00
_cell.angle_gamma   90.00
#
_symmetry.space_group_name_H-M   'P 1'
#
loop_
_entity.id
_entity.type
_entity.pdbx_description
1 polymer ?
#
loop_
_entity_poly.entity_id
_entity_poly.type
_entity_poly.pdbx_seq_one_letter_code
_entity_poly.pdbx_strand_id
1 'polypeptide(L)'
;MVTRSEILVRGIVQGVGFRPYVYTQASRLDLRGRVRNSTGGVLIELEGKQGDIVQFVADLETNAPPLSAIESVECNHYLAPADYPDFVILQSAEEPGESAGETQFVPIAADFATCIDCLKELSDRSDRRYQYPFINCTNCGPRFTIIEDIPYDRERTTMREFAMCAECRSEYENPLNRRFHAEPTACHACGPQLFLSKAGSDNELFRSGGRSPLQEAAFRRLTNPASKQVANSGVLEQTRRLLLAGEVVAIKGIGGFHLVCDALNPEAVARLRGRKYREDKPFALMAASVALIRKHCEVSDEEESLLTSPCRPIVLLERKPSSNVPHAVAPGGNNLGFMLPYSPLHQLLLKDIDRPLVMTSGNVSDEPICFADNQASDRLREIADYFLWHDRRIHMRTDDSVARVHDGREIVLRRSRGYAPEPIKTALKFETQILACGAELKNTFCLTRDNYAFVSHHIGDLENLETLQSFTEGIEHFKRLFHLRPEAVAYDVHPEYLSTKYALATDEIARKIPIQHHHAHIASCMADNEIEGEVIGVAMDGLGFGTDGRLWGGEFFVADFVAAERIAHLANVPMPGGTKAIREPWRMAAVYLQHAFGDEFLNLELPFVKELEQRGWPTLRSMIATGTNCPETSSMGRLFDAVSSLLGVRSTVNYEGQAAIELEAMADRDSLGEYEFRIDDSAGVIESQDVIHSAVSDLLGGTPPAVVAARFHRGVARLITTVAEQVRAQRKLNRVALSGGVFQNMLLLTEAKWRLRASGFEVFTHARVPTNDGGISLGQASIANARIKSGRVN
;
A
#
# COMPACT_ATOMS: atom_id res chain seq x y z
N MET A 1 8.43 48.33 18.81
CA MET A 1 9.72 47.81 19.32
C MET A 1 10.13 46.67 18.37
N VAL A 2 11.42 46.59 18.09
CA VAL A 2 11.97 45.43 17.42
C VAL A 2 12.12 44.34 18.48
N THR A 3 11.58 43.14 18.19
CA THR A 3 11.66 41.98 19.08
C THR A 3 12.29 40.81 18.33
N ARG A 4 12.89 39.87 19.06
CA ARG A 4 13.41 38.61 18.52
C ARG A 4 12.53 37.47 18.99
N SER A 5 12.26 36.52 18.07
CA SER A 5 11.56 35.30 18.40
C SER A 5 12.27 34.10 17.80
N GLU A 6 12.24 32.99 18.52
CA GLU A 6 12.67 31.68 18.03
C GLU A 6 11.43 30.79 17.88
N ILE A 7 11.29 30.21 16.72
CA ILE A 7 10.13 29.40 16.35
C ILE A 7 10.63 28.03 15.92
N LEU A 8 10.13 26.98 16.57
CA LEU A 8 10.36 25.60 16.16
C LEU A 8 9.09 25.04 15.56
N VAL A 9 9.16 24.66 14.27
CA VAL A 9 8.05 24.05 13.53
C VAL A 9 8.32 22.57 13.39
N ARG A 10 7.40 21.74 13.88
CA ARG A 10 7.47 20.27 13.85
C ARG A 10 6.48 19.70 12.84
N GLY A 11 6.75 18.48 12.37
CA GLY A 11 5.94 17.77 11.41
C GLY A 11 6.69 17.49 10.10
N ILE A 12 5.94 17.22 9.01
CA ILE A 12 6.50 17.06 7.65
C ILE A 12 6.83 18.44 7.09
N VAL A 13 7.98 18.99 7.44
CA VAL A 13 8.43 20.34 7.10
C VAL A 13 9.81 20.38 6.41
N GLN A 14 10.39 19.20 6.14
CA GLN A 14 11.65 19.09 5.40
C GLN A 14 11.47 18.36 4.06
N GLY A 15 12.20 18.77 3.03
CA GLY A 15 12.08 18.21 1.69
C GLY A 15 10.77 18.57 0.93
N VAL A 16 9.96 19.45 1.49
CA VAL A 16 8.64 19.87 0.98
C VAL A 16 8.56 21.37 0.64
N GLY A 17 9.71 22.03 0.48
CA GLY A 17 9.76 23.45 0.14
C GLY A 17 9.49 24.41 1.30
N PHE A 18 9.54 23.95 2.54
CA PHE A 18 9.20 24.74 3.73
C PHE A 18 10.20 25.89 3.99
N ARG A 19 11.53 25.63 3.92
CA ARG A 19 12.55 26.68 4.12
C ARG A 19 12.44 27.84 3.11
N PRO A 20 12.30 27.61 1.79
CA PRO A 20 12.03 28.69 0.81
C PRO A 20 10.73 29.43 1.11
N TYR A 21 9.70 28.74 1.56
CA TYR A 21 8.44 29.36 1.95
C TYR A 21 8.65 30.31 3.13
N VAL A 22 9.32 29.86 4.20
CA VAL A 22 9.69 30.69 5.36
C VAL A 22 10.48 31.92 4.92
N TYR A 23 11.49 31.76 4.06
CA TYR A 23 12.27 32.86 3.50
C TYR A 23 11.40 33.87 2.76
N THR A 24 10.50 33.39 1.91
CA THR A 24 9.59 34.26 1.15
C THR A 24 8.64 35.05 2.07
N GLN A 25 8.08 34.39 3.10
CA GLN A 25 7.20 35.05 4.07
C GLN A 25 7.96 36.07 4.94
N ALA A 26 9.15 35.72 5.41
CA ALA A 26 9.99 36.64 6.17
C ALA A 26 10.36 37.87 5.35
N SER A 27 10.78 37.68 4.10
CA SER A 27 11.11 38.77 3.18
C SER A 27 9.90 39.67 2.87
N ARG A 28 8.69 39.09 2.71
CA ARG A 28 7.44 39.87 2.49
C ARG A 28 7.09 40.77 3.67
N LEU A 29 7.38 40.34 4.89
CA LEU A 29 7.10 41.07 6.12
C LEU A 29 8.29 41.93 6.61
N ASP A 30 9.35 42.08 5.79
CA ASP A 30 10.59 42.80 6.15
C ASP A 30 11.21 42.32 7.50
N LEU A 31 11.10 41.00 7.76
CA LEU A 31 11.69 40.35 8.93
C LEU A 31 13.12 39.91 8.60
N ARG A 32 14.00 40.04 9.61
CA ARG A 32 15.39 39.59 9.52
C ARG A 32 15.57 38.33 10.35
N GLY A 33 16.65 37.58 10.10
CA GLY A 33 16.91 36.38 10.86
C GLY A 33 17.44 35.24 10.05
N ARG A 34 17.08 34.03 10.46
CA ARG A 34 17.58 32.81 9.81
C ARG A 34 16.63 31.63 9.97
N VAL A 35 16.67 30.74 8.98
CA VAL A 35 15.95 29.44 9.03
C VAL A 35 16.92 28.33 8.73
N ARG A 36 16.81 27.22 9.50
CA ARG A 36 17.58 26.00 9.27
C ARG A 36 16.76 24.74 9.57
N ASN A 37 17.14 23.66 8.92
CA ASN A 37 16.68 22.35 9.36
C ASN A 37 17.40 21.98 10.68
N SER A 38 16.68 21.42 11.60
CA SER A 38 17.20 20.78 12.82
C SER A 38 16.71 19.35 12.91
N THR A 39 17.28 18.58 13.81
CA THR A 39 16.86 17.21 14.08
C THR A 39 15.42 17.10 14.57
N GLY A 40 14.85 18.20 15.10
CA GLY A 40 13.48 18.26 15.63
C GLY A 40 12.45 18.96 14.74
N GLY A 41 12.83 19.39 13.54
CA GLY A 41 11.93 20.16 12.68
C GLY A 41 12.63 21.25 11.91
N VAL A 42 11.98 22.41 11.75
CA VAL A 42 12.58 23.62 11.18
C VAL A 42 12.67 24.68 12.27
N LEU A 43 13.88 25.12 12.55
CA LEU A 43 14.16 26.21 13.50
C LEU A 43 14.25 27.54 12.73
N ILE A 44 13.47 28.52 13.18
CA ILE A 44 13.36 29.85 12.58
C ILE A 44 13.66 30.88 13.68
N GLU A 45 14.63 31.75 13.44
CA GLU A 45 14.90 32.91 14.29
C GLU A 45 14.49 34.16 13.50
N LEU A 46 13.61 34.98 14.10
CA LEU A 46 13.06 36.17 13.49
C LEU A 46 13.35 37.40 14.35
N GLU A 47 13.65 38.49 13.69
CA GLU A 47 13.78 39.80 14.28
C GLU A 47 13.02 40.82 13.47
N GLY A 48 12.15 41.60 14.14
CA GLY A 48 11.30 42.60 13.50
C GLY A 48 10.25 43.17 14.43
N LYS A 49 9.25 43.86 13.88
CA LYS A 49 8.12 44.36 14.66
C LYS A 49 7.28 43.20 15.18
N GLN A 50 6.83 43.29 16.43
CA GLN A 50 6.04 42.22 17.07
C GLN A 50 4.79 41.83 16.24
N GLY A 51 4.10 42.83 15.67
CA GLY A 51 2.90 42.54 14.81
C GLY A 51 3.23 41.74 13.56
N ASP A 52 4.38 41.99 12.93
CA ASP A 52 4.81 41.29 11.71
C ASP A 52 5.23 39.86 12.05
N ILE A 53 5.82 39.64 13.23
CA ILE A 53 6.16 38.27 13.72
C ILE A 53 4.88 37.47 14.03
N VAL A 54 3.87 38.08 14.67
CA VAL A 54 2.58 37.44 14.93
C VAL A 54 1.89 37.05 13.61
N GLN A 55 1.90 37.98 12.62
CA GLN A 55 1.35 37.68 11.29
C GLN A 55 2.11 36.54 10.58
N PHE A 56 3.45 36.53 10.70
CA PHE A 56 4.27 35.46 10.14
C PHE A 56 3.90 34.09 10.72
N VAL A 57 3.72 33.99 12.04
CA VAL A 57 3.33 32.72 12.70
C VAL A 57 1.94 32.28 12.24
N ALA A 58 0.97 33.19 12.15
CA ALA A 58 -0.36 32.87 11.63
C ALA A 58 -0.32 32.40 10.16
N ASP A 59 0.50 33.03 9.33
CA ASP A 59 0.68 32.64 7.92
C ASP A 59 1.35 31.28 7.79
N LEU A 60 2.25 30.87 8.72
CA LEU A 60 2.84 29.53 8.70
C LEU A 60 1.78 28.42 8.78
N GLU A 61 0.76 28.59 9.62
CA GLU A 61 -0.29 27.60 9.79
C GLU A 61 -1.33 27.60 8.64
N THR A 62 -1.62 28.77 8.06
CA THR A 62 -2.71 28.92 7.11
C THR A 62 -2.28 28.76 5.65
N ASN A 63 -1.02 29.06 5.32
CA ASN A 63 -0.51 29.12 3.94
C ASN A 63 0.71 28.22 3.68
N ALA A 64 0.87 27.17 4.48
CA ALA A 64 1.97 26.22 4.37
C ALA A 64 2.07 25.57 2.96
N PRO A 65 3.26 25.15 2.53
CA PRO A 65 3.41 24.44 1.27
C PRO A 65 2.50 23.21 1.17
N PRO A 66 1.95 22.87 -0.01
CA PRO A 66 0.91 21.84 -0.15
C PRO A 66 1.28 20.44 0.35
N LEU A 67 2.56 20.14 0.48
CA LEU A 67 3.06 18.84 0.95
C LEU A 67 3.56 18.90 2.40
N SER A 68 3.50 20.06 3.05
CA SER A 68 3.85 20.16 4.47
C SER A 68 2.67 19.79 5.34
N ALA A 69 2.95 19.10 6.44
CA ALA A 69 1.99 18.85 7.52
C ALA A 69 2.60 19.36 8.81
N ILE A 70 2.16 20.53 9.26
CA ILE A 70 2.61 21.13 10.50
C ILE A 70 1.86 20.49 11.65
N GLU A 71 2.59 19.94 12.62
CA GLU A 71 2.04 19.31 13.81
C GLU A 71 2.02 20.26 15.01
N SER A 72 3.05 21.08 15.14
CA SER A 72 3.13 22.10 16.17
C SER A 72 4.02 23.26 15.76
N VAL A 73 3.71 24.42 16.27
CA VAL A 73 4.52 25.64 16.18
C VAL A 73 4.78 26.12 17.61
N GLU A 74 6.02 25.98 18.05
CA GLU A 74 6.47 26.46 19.35
C GLU A 74 7.17 27.81 19.16
N CYS A 75 6.70 28.86 19.79
CA CYS A 75 7.24 30.23 19.66
C CYS A 75 7.72 30.75 20.99
N ASN A 76 9.02 30.98 21.10
CA ASN A 76 9.66 31.63 22.24
C ASN A 76 10.00 33.09 21.88
N HIS A 77 9.51 34.02 22.68
CA HIS A 77 9.79 35.44 22.50
C HIS A 77 10.98 35.89 23.36
N TYR A 78 11.99 36.47 22.72
CA TYR A 78 13.16 37.02 23.38
C TYR A 78 13.14 38.56 23.35
N LEU A 79 13.61 39.18 24.41
CA LEU A 79 13.56 40.63 24.54
C LEU A 79 14.75 41.36 23.88
N ALA A 80 15.85 40.67 23.65
CA ALA A 80 17.06 41.28 23.09
C ALA A 80 17.21 40.99 21.61
N PRO A 81 17.27 42.02 20.74
CA PRO A 81 17.65 41.89 19.33
C PRO A 81 19.03 41.25 19.17
N ALA A 82 19.21 40.52 18.06
CA ALA A 82 20.50 39.94 17.68
C ALA A 82 21.17 40.69 16.52
N ASP A 83 20.52 41.75 16.01
CA ASP A 83 20.97 42.62 14.93
C ASP A 83 21.29 41.88 13.64
N TYR A 84 20.39 40.98 13.22
CA TYR A 84 20.53 40.27 11.96
C TYR A 84 20.56 41.28 10.78
N PRO A 85 21.56 41.19 9.86
CA PRO A 85 21.61 42.09 8.70
C PRO A 85 20.45 41.82 7.71
N ASP A 86 20.14 40.55 7.46
CA ASP A 86 19.14 40.07 6.48
C ASP A 86 18.47 38.82 6.99
N PHE A 87 17.51 38.26 6.21
CA PHE A 87 16.98 36.91 6.43
C PHE A 87 17.76 35.91 5.57
N VAL A 88 18.29 34.84 6.16
CA VAL A 88 19.11 33.84 5.46
C VAL A 88 18.64 32.43 5.72
N ILE A 89 18.80 31.57 4.71
CA ILE A 89 18.64 30.10 4.87
C ILE A 89 20.02 29.51 5.16
N LEU A 90 20.18 28.91 6.33
CA LEU A 90 21.41 28.21 6.69
C LEU A 90 21.39 26.77 6.16
N GLN A 91 22.58 26.24 5.86
CA GLN A 91 22.74 24.80 5.60
C GLN A 91 22.43 23.99 6.85
N SER A 92 21.95 22.76 6.67
CA SER A 92 21.73 21.82 7.78
C SER A 92 23.08 21.52 8.44
N ALA A 93 23.31 21.99 9.66
CA ALA A 93 24.53 21.74 10.40
C ALA A 93 24.30 20.61 11.42
N GLU A 94 25.24 19.66 11.48
CA GLU A 94 25.42 18.83 12.66
C GLU A 94 26.05 19.74 13.73
N GLU A 95 25.32 20.09 14.78
CA GLU A 95 25.94 20.82 15.90
C GLU A 95 26.81 19.85 16.73
N PRO A 96 28.10 20.15 16.94
CA PRO A 96 28.92 19.45 17.93
C PRO A 96 28.43 19.87 19.31
N GLY A 97 27.62 19.05 19.98
CA GLY A 97 27.21 19.31 21.36
C GLY A 97 25.78 18.95 21.72
N GLU A 98 24.93 18.54 20.79
CA GLU A 98 23.63 17.91 21.16
C GLU A 98 23.95 16.56 21.81
N SER A 99 23.68 16.46 23.12
CA SER A 99 23.82 15.24 23.90
C SER A 99 23.14 14.08 23.19
N ALA A 100 23.81 12.94 23.10
CA ALA A 100 23.39 11.70 22.43
C ALA A 100 22.06 11.08 22.97
N GLY A 101 21.23 11.87 23.65
CA GLY A 101 20.02 11.44 24.36
C GLY A 101 18.71 11.69 23.63
N GLU A 102 18.61 12.67 22.73
CA GLU A 102 17.35 13.02 22.06
C GLU A 102 17.59 13.43 20.59
N THR A 103 18.07 12.53 19.75
CA THR A 103 18.05 12.75 18.31
C THR A 103 16.61 12.64 17.83
N GLN A 104 15.90 13.75 17.71
CA GLN A 104 14.60 13.82 17.07
C GLN A 104 14.80 13.50 15.58
N PHE A 105 13.88 12.73 14.98
CA PHE A 105 13.94 12.39 13.57
C PHE A 105 13.12 13.37 12.73
N VAL A 106 13.43 13.42 11.43
CA VAL A 106 12.67 14.19 10.45
C VAL A 106 11.96 13.24 9.52
N PRO A 107 10.61 13.30 9.40
CA PRO A 107 9.89 12.50 8.43
C PRO A 107 10.38 12.78 7.01
N ILE A 108 10.64 11.72 6.25
CA ILE A 108 10.95 11.80 4.81
C ILE A 108 9.65 11.70 4.05
N ALA A 109 9.41 12.66 3.15
CA ALA A 109 8.24 12.66 2.31
C ALA A 109 8.26 11.50 1.30
N ALA A 110 7.06 10.99 0.96
CA ALA A 110 6.88 9.98 -0.06
C ALA A 110 7.22 10.49 -1.49
N ASP A 111 7.26 9.58 -2.45
CA ASP A 111 7.35 9.92 -3.87
C ASP A 111 6.01 10.46 -4.36
N PHE A 112 5.94 11.76 -4.68
CA PHE A 112 4.72 12.42 -5.09
C PHE A 112 4.61 12.63 -6.60
N ALA A 113 3.40 12.64 -7.09
CA ALA A 113 3.07 12.90 -8.48
C ALA A 113 3.53 14.29 -8.92
N THR A 114 3.77 14.46 -10.22
CA THR A 114 4.15 15.73 -10.83
C THR A 114 3.10 16.79 -10.55
N CYS A 115 3.51 17.90 -9.94
CA CYS A 115 2.62 19.02 -9.59
C CYS A 115 2.20 19.83 -10.82
N ILE A 116 1.13 20.62 -10.66
CA ILE A 116 0.53 21.38 -11.75
C ILE A 116 1.52 22.38 -12.40
N ASP A 117 2.42 22.96 -11.61
CA ASP A 117 3.39 23.93 -12.15
C ASP A 117 4.45 23.24 -13.01
N CYS A 118 4.93 22.04 -12.57
CA CYS A 118 5.82 21.23 -13.38
C CYS A 118 5.12 20.71 -14.66
N LEU A 119 3.82 20.41 -14.60
CA LEU A 119 3.04 20.04 -15.79
C LEU A 119 2.87 21.21 -16.77
N LYS A 120 2.68 22.44 -16.27
CA LYS A 120 2.67 23.66 -17.13
C LYS A 120 3.99 23.82 -17.85
N GLU A 121 5.12 23.79 -17.13
CA GLU A 121 6.45 23.91 -17.74
C GLU A 121 6.76 22.76 -18.71
N LEU A 122 6.36 21.51 -18.35
CA LEU A 122 6.50 20.35 -19.23
C LEU A 122 5.82 20.54 -20.59
N SER A 123 4.75 21.33 -20.63
CA SER A 123 3.92 21.60 -21.81
C SER A 123 4.24 22.90 -22.52
N ASP A 124 4.97 23.82 -21.88
CA ASP A 124 5.32 25.12 -22.42
C ASP A 124 6.57 25.03 -23.31
N ARG A 125 6.39 25.32 -24.62
CA ARG A 125 7.47 25.31 -25.61
C ARG A 125 8.58 26.32 -25.33
N SER A 126 8.30 27.38 -24.57
CA SER A 126 9.26 28.38 -24.19
C SER A 126 10.11 28.01 -22.97
N ASP A 127 9.66 27.01 -22.17
CA ASP A 127 10.38 26.55 -20.99
C ASP A 127 11.56 25.63 -21.38
N ARG A 128 12.70 25.80 -20.73
CA ARG A 128 13.91 24.99 -20.96
C ARG A 128 13.74 23.51 -20.59
N ARG A 129 12.68 23.15 -19.84
CA ARG A 129 12.29 21.79 -19.50
C ARG A 129 11.09 21.28 -20.31
N TYR A 130 10.74 21.99 -21.39
CA TYR A 130 9.71 21.51 -22.30
C TYR A 130 9.96 20.05 -22.70
N GLN A 131 8.97 19.15 -22.44
CA GLN A 131 9.07 17.72 -22.68
C GLN A 131 10.26 17.02 -21.98
N TYR A 132 10.70 17.51 -20.81
CA TYR A 132 11.74 16.85 -20.05
C TYR A 132 11.14 15.77 -19.13
N PRO A 133 11.45 14.45 -19.35
CA PRO A 133 10.76 13.35 -18.68
C PRO A 133 11.09 13.18 -17.19
N PHE A 134 11.95 14.03 -16.63
CA PHE A 134 12.37 13.99 -15.22
C PHE A 134 12.22 15.36 -14.53
N ILE A 135 11.35 16.23 -15.07
CA ILE A 135 11.06 17.53 -14.44
C ILE A 135 10.46 17.34 -13.06
N ASN A 136 10.90 18.15 -12.10
CA ASN A 136 10.40 18.17 -10.73
C ASN A 136 10.68 19.51 -10.06
N CYS A 137 10.16 19.69 -8.84
CA CYS A 137 10.49 20.78 -7.93
C CYS A 137 10.39 20.28 -6.47
N THR A 138 10.40 21.20 -5.49
CA THR A 138 10.24 20.85 -4.07
C THR A 138 8.88 20.21 -3.74
N ASN A 139 7.85 20.42 -4.57
CA ASN A 139 6.48 19.94 -4.35
C ASN A 139 6.15 18.66 -5.12
N CYS A 140 7.08 18.01 -5.82
CA CYS A 140 6.77 16.80 -6.59
C CYS A 140 8.03 16.00 -6.93
N GLY A 141 7.83 14.79 -7.46
CA GLY A 141 8.89 13.92 -7.93
C GLY A 141 9.38 12.91 -6.88
N PRO A 142 10.45 12.18 -7.19
CA PRO A 142 10.98 11.13 -6.35
C PRO A 142 11.63 11.67 -5.07
N ARG A 143 11.52 10.91 -3.99
CA ARG A 143 12.10 11.14 -2.66
C ARG A 143 12.63 9.83 -2.11
N PHE A 144 11.71 8.98 -1.60
CA PHE A 144 12.04 7.71 -0.97
C PHE A 144 12.77 6.74 -1.91
N THR A 145 12.39 6.71 -3.18
CA THR A 145 13.00 5.80 -4.16
C THR A 145 14.41 6.18 -4.58
N ILE A 146 14.87 7.40 -4.27
CA ILE A 146 16.20 7.88 -4.65
C ILE A 146 17.12 8.16 -3.46
N ILE A 147 16.59 8.27 -2.22
CA ILE A 147 17.39 8.58 -1.04
C ILE A 147 18.22 7.37 -0.61
N GLU A 148 19.50 7.58 -0.37
CA GLU A 148 20.44 6.56 0.08
C GLU A 148 20.77 6.71 1.57
N ASP A 149 20.84 7.96 2.04
CA ASP A 149 21.15 8.29 3.42
C ASP A 149 20.61 9.67 3.80
N ILE A 150 20.70 10.05 5.09
CA ILE A 150 20.30 11.35 5.63
C ILE A 150 21.51 12.17 6.07
N PRO A 151 21.39 13.52 6.12
CA PRO A 151 20.24 14.35 5.72
C PRO A 151 19.89 14.22 4.24
N TYR A 152 18.64 14.54 3.85
CA TYR A 152 18.18 14.51 2.48
C TYR A 152 18.82 15.64 1.67
N ASP A 153 19.98 15.37 1.15
CA ASP A 153 20.78 16.24 0.28
C ASP A 153 21.17 15.48 -1.01
N ARG A 154 21.36 16.20 -2.12
CA ARG A 154 21.62 15.60 -3.42
C ARG A 154 22.76 14.57 -3.43
N GLU A 155 23.83 14.82 -2.69
CA GLU A 155 24.99 13.94 -2.59
C GLU A 155 24.67 12.58 -1.94
N ARG A 156 23.59 12.53 -1.15
CA ARG A 156 23.06 11.32 -0.50
C ARG A 156 21.85 10.73 -1.21
N THR A 157 21.71 11.04 -2.50
CA THR A 157 20.68 10.47 -3.38
C THR A 157 21.33 9.89 -4.64
N THR A 158 20.58 9.10 -5.39
CA THR A 158 21.01 8.60 -6.70
C THR A 158 21.24 9.72 -7.74
N MET A 159 20.83 10.95 -7.43
CA MET A 159 21.07 12.13 -8.29
C MET A 159 22.47 12.70 -8.17
N ARG A 160 23.32 12.24 -7.24
CA ARG A 160 24.74 12.63 -7.14
C ARG A 160 25.53 12.37 -8.43
N GLU A 161 25.09 11.37 -9.20
CA GLU A 161 25.72 10.99 -10.48
C GLU A 161 25.48 12.04 -11.59
N PHE A 162 24.55 12.98 -11.37
CA PHE A 162 24.15 14.00 -12.34
C PHE A 162 24.58 15.41 -11.88
N ALA A 163 25.78 15.83 -12.29
CA ALA A 163 26.29 17.17 -11.98
C ALA A 163 25.38 18.25 -12.61
N MET A 164 24.95 19.22 -11.81
CA MET A 164 24.06 20.30 -12.29
C MET A 164 24.78 21.21 -13.29
N CYS A 165 24.08 21.61 -14.36
CA CYS A 165 24.49 22.73 -15.21
C CYS A 165 24.35 24.06 -14.45
N ALA A 166 24.95 25.12 -14.98
CA ALA A 166 24.98 26.44 -14.34
C ALA A 166 23.55 26.97 -14.03
N GLU A 167 22.62 26.81 -14.98
CA GLU A 167 21.24 27.24 -14.80
C GLU A 167 20.50 26.45 -13.72
N CYS A 168 20.65 25.12 -13.70
CA CYS A 168 20.05 24.28 -12.66
C CYS A 168 20.64 24.59 -11.29
N ARG A 169 21.96 24.86 -11.21
CA ARG A 169 22.63 25.28 -9.98
C ARG A 169 22.08 26.62 -9.49
N SER A 170 21.96 27.62 -10.37
CA SER A 170 21.41 28.92 -10.02
C SER A 170 19.97 28.82 -9.48
N GLU A 171 19.12 27.98 -10.07
CA GLU A 171 17.77 27.73 -9.54
C GLU A 171 17.79 27.00 -8.20
N TYR A 172 18.69 26.04 -8.04
CA TYR A 172 18.85 25.23 -6.81
C TYR A 172 19.35 26.07 -5.62
N GLU A 173 20.20 27.06 -5.88
CA GLU A 173 20.78 27.95 -4.86
C GLU A 173 19.93 29.22 -4.61
N ASN A 174 18.92 29.53 -5.45
CA ASN A 174 18.07 30.70 -5.31
C ASN A 174 16.84 30.42 -4.41
N PRO A 175 16.77 30.99 -3.20
CA PRO A 175 15.66 30.74 -2.26
C PRO A 175 14.28 31.20 -2.76
N LEU A 176 14.22 32.10 -3.73
CA LEU A 176 12.98 32.54 -4.37
C LEU A 176 12.51 31.59 -5.49
N ASN A 177 13.32 30.61 -5.85
CA ASN A 177 12.98 29.66 -6.90
C ASN A 177 12.31 28.41 -6.31
N ARG A 178 11.23 27.93 -6.91
CA ARG A 178 10.53 26.71 -6.50
C ARG A 178 11.38 25.40 -6.62
N ARG A 179 12.62 25.50 -7.11
CA ARG A 179 13.62 24.42 -7.14
C ARG A 179 14.73 24.59 -6.14
N PHE A 180 14.62 25.56 -5.25
CA PHE A 180 15.58 25.74 -4.17
C PHE A 180 15.66 24.45 -3.34
N HIS A 181 16.88 23.85 -3.28
CA HIS A 181 17.11 22.55 -2.62
C HIS A 181 16.10 21.46 -3.03
N ALA A 182 15.66 21.45 -4.29
CA ALA A 182 14.95 20.32 -4.87
C ALA A 182 15.98 19.28 -5.36
N GLU A 183 16.33 18.32 -4.53
CA GLU A 183 17.45 17.41 -4.74
C GLU A 183 17.42 16.66 -6.08
N PRO A 184 16.22 16.23 -6.60
CA PRO A 184 16.18 15.56 -7.90
C PRO A 184 16.18 16.53 -9.10
N THR A 185 16.33 17.87 -8.89
CA THR A 185 16.24 18.83 -10.00
C THR A 185 17.29 18.61 -11.06
N ALA A 186 16.87 18.72 -12.32
CA ALA A 186 17.71 18.60 -13.50
C ALA A 186 17.01 19.18 -14.75
N CYS A 187 17.68 19.16 -15.89
CA CYS A 187 17.13 19.50 -17.20
C CYS A 187 17.74 18.60 -18.31
N HIS A 188 17.35 18.81 -19.55
CA HIS A 188 17.90 18.07 -20.69
C HIS A 188 19.44 18.07 -20.75
N ALA A 189 20.08 19.16 -20.32
CA ALA A 189 21.53 19.28 -20.34
C ALA A 189 22.23 18.37 -19.32
N CYS A 190 21.72 18.33 -18.08
CA CYS A 190 22.45 17.77 -16.95
C CYS A 190 21.79 16.57 -16.26
N GLY A 191 20.58 16.22 -16.64
CA GLY A 191 19.85 15.16 -15.95
C GLY A 191 19.73 13.86 -16.73
N PRO A 192 18.94 12.90 -16.18
CA PRO A 192 18.72 11.59 -16.78
C PRO A 192 18.18 11.64 -18.20
N GLN A 193 18.46 10.57 -18.97
CA GLN A 193 18.05 10.40 -20.36
C GLN A 193 17.26 9.12 -20.54
N LEU A 194 16.44 9.07 -21.61
CA LEU A 194 15.68 7.87 -21.99
C LEU A 194 16.41 7.05 -23.04
N PHE A 195 16.21 5.75 -22.97
CA PHE A 195 16.74 4.77 -23.91
C PHE A 195 15.68 3.74 -24.26
N LEU A 196 15.63 3.32 -25.51
CA LEU A 196 14.76 2.24 -25.98
C LEU A 196 15.62 1.13 -26.58
N SER A 197 15.37 -0.10 -26.13
CA SER A 197 16.06 -1.28 -26.66
C SER A 197 15.07 -2.42 -26.90
N LYS A 198 15.40 -3.31 -27.85
CA LYS A 198 14.63 -4.54 -28.08
C LYS A 198 15.07 -5.59 -27.04
N ALA A 199 14.14 -6.39 -26.53
CA ALA A 199 14.46 -7.52 -25.67
C ALA A 199 15.36 -8.54 -26.41
N GLY A 200 16.31 -9.12 -25.68
CA GLY A 200 17.25 -10.09 -26.25
C GLY A 200 18.33 -9.53 -27.19
N SER A 201 18.34 -8.21 -27.45
CA SER A 201 19.52 -7.61 -28.08
C SER A 201 20.66 -7.62 -27.04
N ASP A 202 21.85 -8.14 -27.44
CA ASP A 202 23.06 -8.13 -26.60
C ASP A 202 23.51 -6.68 -26.32
N ASN A 203 22.79 -6.04 -25.45
CA ASN A 203 23.16 -4.72 -24.96
C ASN A 203 24.09 -4.90 -23.76
N GLU A 204 25.40 -4.78 -23.97
CA GLU A 204 26.41 -4.60 -22.91
C GLU A 204 26.02 -3.48 -21.93
N LEU A 205 25.04 -2.65 -22.29
CA LEU A 205 24.40 -1.57 -21.55
C LEU A 205 23.85 -2.00 -20.20
N PHE A 206 23.27 -3.20 -20.11
CA PHE A 206 22.64 -3.71 -18.90
C PHE A 206 23.60 -4.48 -17.98
N ARG A 207 24.73 -4.99 -18.53
CA ARG A 207 25.63 -5.88 -17.79
C ARG A 207 26.63 -5.19 -16.87
N SER A 208 26.91 -3.89 -17.07
CA SER A 208 28.02 -3.22 -16.40
C SER A 208 27.63 -2.33 -15.23
N GLY A 209 26.32 -2.15 -14.92
CA GLY A 209 25.86 -1.23 -13.86
C GLY A 209 26.31 0.23 -14.05
N GLY A 210 26.94 0.54 -15.18
CA GLY A 210 27.47 1.83 -15.58
C GLY A 210 27.40 2.02 -17.09
N ARG A 211 27.61 3.23 -17.57
CA ARG A 211 27.66 3.53 -19.00
C ARG A 211 28.76 2.72 -19.67
N SER A 212 28.45 1.99 -20.74
CA SER A 212 29.50 1.37 -21.54
C SER A 212 30.35 2.46 -22.23
N PRO A 213 31.63 2.18 -22.57
CA PRO A 213 32.47 3.13 -23.30
C PRO A 213 31.84 3.63 -24.60
N LEU A 214 31.03 2.79 -25.29
CA LEU A 214 30.30 3.16 -26.51
C LEU A 214 29.12 4.11 -26.21
N GLN A 215 28.46 3.95 -25.06
CA GLN A 215 27.40 4.86 -24.62
C GLN A 215 27.96 6.18 -24.11
N GLU A 216 29.07 6.12 -23.39
CA GLU A 216 29.77 7.33 -22.99
C GLU A 216 30.27 8.10 -24.21
N ALA A 217 30.73 7.42 -25.24
CA ALA A 217 31.11 8.03 -26.52
C ALA A 217 29.91 8.54 -27.32
N ALA A 218 28.78 7.82 -27.35
CA ALA A 218 27.54 8.29 -27.99
C ALA A 218 26.92 9.44 -27.21
N PHE A 219 26.96 9.38 -25.87
CA PHE A 219 26.46 10.43 -24.99
C PHE A 219 27.33 11.69 -25.04
N ARG A 220 28.68 11.57 -25.13
CA ARG A 220 29.60 12.68 -25.32
C ARG A 220 29.39 13.39 -26.67
N ARG A 221 28.86 12.71 -27.69
CA ARG A 221 28.47 13.31 -28.97
C ARG A 221 27.23 14.18 -28.90
N LEU A 222 26.34 13.95 -27.91
CA LEU A 222 25.15 14.77 -27.64
C LEU A 222 25.46 15.86 -26.61
N THR A 223 26.31 16.80 -26.94
CA THR A 223 26.74 17.88 -26.03
C THR A 223 25.68 19.01 -25.91
N ASN A 224 24.73 19.08 -26.86
CA ASN A 224 23.72 20.12 -26.91
C ASN A 224 22.40 19.69 -26.25
N PRO A 225 21.81 20.49 -25.30
CA PRO A 225 20.52 20.23 -24.69
C PRO A 225 19.38 19.97 -25.68
N ALA A 226 19.34 20.72 -26.78
CA ALA A 226 18.33 20.55 -27.83
C ALA A 226 18.43 19.17 -28.51
N SER A 227 19.64 18.65 -28.74
CA SER A 227 19.84 17.30 -29.31
C SER A 227 19.36 16.21 -28.35
N LYS A 228 19.57 16.37 -27.04
CA LYS A 228 19.06 15.46 -26.01
C LYS A 228 17.53 15.51 -25.89
N GLN A 229 16.93 16.68 -26.02
CA GLN A 229 15.47 16.82 -26.06
C GLN A 229 14.86 16.11 -27.27
N VAL A 230 15.42 16.28 -28.45
CA VAL A 230 14.99 15.57 -29.66
C VAL A 230 15.13 14.07 -29.51
N ALA A 231 16.24 13.58 -28.90
CA ALA A 231 16.45 12.17 -28.64
C ALA A 231 15.38 11.59 -27.70
N ASN A 232 15.10 12.23 -26.56
CA ASN A 232 14.05 11.82 -25.63
C ASN A 232 12.66 11.80 -26.30
N SER A 233 12.32 12.83 -27.07
CA SER A 233 11.04 12.91 -27.77
C SER A 233 10.89 11.80 -28.82
N GLY A 234 11.97 11.50 -29.56
CA GLY A 234 12.00 10.40 -30.54
C GLY A 234 11.82 9.02 -29.88
N VAL A 235 12.46 8.80 -28.74
CA VAL A 235 12.32 7.56 -27.96
C VAL A 235 10.88 7.38 -27.47
N LEU A 236 10.26 8.45 -26.95
CA LEU A 236 8.86 8.41 -26.49
C LEU A 236 7.89 8.14 -27.65
N GLU A 237 8.08 8.80 -28.78
CA GLU A 237 7.24 8.60 -29.97
C GLU A 237 7.35 7.17 -30.49
N GLN A 238 8.56 6.62 -30.57
CA GLN A 238 8.76 5.23 -30.96
C GLN A 238 8.10 4.27 -29.96
N THR A 239 8.21 4.53 -28.66
CA THR A 239 7.56 3.71 -27.63
C THR A 239 6.04 3.72 -27.77
N ARG A 240 5.42 4.90 -28.02
CA ARG A 240 3.97 5.01 -28.30
C ARG A 240 3.55 4.16 -29.49
N ARG A 241 4.30 4.24 -30.60
CA ARG A 241 4.02 3.43 -31.81
C ARG A 241 4.06 1.94 -31.52
N LEU A 242 5.04 1.47 -30.75
CA LEU A 242 5.16 0.07 -30.36
C LEU A 242 3.97 -0.37 -29.50
N LEU A 243 3.58 0.42 -28.49
CA LEU A 243 2.41 0.13 -27.63
C LEU A 243 1.12 0.06 -28.47
N LEU A 244 0.90 1.01 -29.38
CA LEU A 244 -0.27 1.03 -30.25
C LEU A 244 -0.24 -0.08 -31.32
N ALA A 245 0.94 -0.60 -31.67
CA ALA A 245 1.09 -1.80 -32.50
C ALA A 245 0.84 -3.10 -31.72
N GLY A 246 0.56 -3.01 -30.41
CA GLY A 246 0.26 -4.15 -29.55
C GLY A 246 1.47 -4.80 -28.91
N GLU A 247 2.65 -4.21 -28.98
CA GLU A 247 3.85 -4.74 -28.33
C GLU A 247 3.79 -4.56 -26.79
N VAL A 248 4.49 -5.42 -26.06
CA VAL A 248 4.66 -5.34 -24.62
C VAL A 248 5.97 -4.62 -24.31
N VAL A 249 5.91 -3.49 -23.60
CA VAL A 249 7.10 -2.70 -23.27
C VAL A 249 7.32 -2.70 -21.75
N ALA A 250 8.54 -3.06 -21.32
CA ALA A 250 8.96 -2.87 -19.95
C ALA A 250 9.44 -1.42 -19.76
N ILE A 251 8.79 -0.66 -18.90
CA ILE A 251 9.07 0.78 -18.67
C ILE A 251 9.62 0.97 -17.27
N LYS A 252 10.82 1.55 -17.16
CA LYS A 252 11.41 1.94 -15.88
C LYS A 252 10.68 3.16 -15.31
N GLY A 253 10.00 2.97 -14.19
CA GLY A 253 9.26 4.00 -13.46
C GLY A 253 10.07 4.69 -12.38
N ILE A 254 9.39 5.16 -11.31
CA ILE A 254 10.03 5.77 -10.14
C ILE A 254 10.53 4.69 -9.18
N GLY A 255 9.71 3.69 -8.84
CA GLY A 255 10.00 2.67 -7.85
C GLY A 255 10.32 1.27 -8.42
N GLY A 256 10.30 1.10 -9.73
CA GLY A 256 10.55 -0.17 -10.41
C GLY A 256 10.09 -0.15 -11.87
N PHE A 257 10.18 -1.29 -12.52
CA PHE A 257 9.72 -1.45 -13.89
C PHE A 257 8.22 -1.80 -13.95
N HIS A 258 7.55 -1.34 -14.99
CA HIS A 258 6.19 -1.73 -15.35
C HIS A 258 6.18 -2.48 -16.67
N LEU A 259 5.32 -3.49 -16.78
CA LEU A 259 4.98 -4.14 -18.04
C LEU A 259 3.73 -3.46 -18.60
N VAL A 260 3.85 -2.92 -19.81
CA VAL A 260 2.87 -2.02 -20.41
C VAL A 260 2.43 -2.55 -21.75
N CYS A 261 1.13 -2.56 -22.03
CA CYS A 261 0.56 -2.80 -23.36
C CYS A 261 -0.76 -2.04 -23.54
N ASP A 262 -1.28 -1.98 -24.77
CA ASP A 262 -2.61 -1.41 -25.04
C ASP A 262 -3.69 -2.25 -24.35
N ALA A 263 -4.43 -1.64 -23.41
CA ALA A 263 -5.47 -2.31 -22.64
C ALA A 263 -6.71 -2.67 -23.49
N LEU A 264 -6.93 -1.99 -24.61
CA LEU A 264 -8.04 -2.27 -25.53
C LEU A 264 -7.69 -3.30 -26.60
N ASN A 265 -6.44 -3.79 -26.64
CA ASN A 265 -6.00 -4.84 -27.56
C ASN A 265 -6.06 -6.21 -26.86
N PRO A 266 -7.07 -7.07 -27.13
CA PRO A 266 -7.20 -8.36 -26.45
C PRO A 266 -6.00 -9.30 -26.65
N GLU A 267 -5.35 -9.23 -27.81
CA GLU A 267 -4.19 -10.08 -28.15
C GLU A 267 -2.96 -9.67 -27.33
N ALA A 268 -2.73 -8.35 -27.18
CA ALA A 268 -1.64 -7.83 -26.36
C ALA A 268 -1.85 -8.19 -24.88
N VAL A 269 -3.08 -8.05 -24.37
CA VAL A 269 -3.44 -8.44 -22.99
C VAL A 269 -3.26 -9.94 -22.77
N ALA A 270 -3.74 -10.78 -23.70
CA ALA A 270 -3.60 -12.23 -23.60
C ALA A 270 -2.12 -12.66 -23.64
N ARG A 271 -1.31 -12.06 -24.55
CA ARG A 271 0.13 -12.31 -24.64
C ARG A 271 0.85 -11.93 -23.35
N LEU A 272 0.55 -10.77 -22.77
CA LEU A 272 1.13 -10.35 -21.50
C LEU A 272 0.75 -11.33 -20.38
N ARG A 273 -0.51 -11.77 -20.30
CA ARG A 273 -0.96 -12.77 -19.31
C ARG A 273 -0.19 -14.07 -19.43
N GLY A 274 -0.11 -14.64 -20.64
CA GLY A 274 0.59 -15.88 -20.88
C GLY A 274 2.08 -15.80 -20.52
N ARG A 275 2.78 -14.74 -20.95
CA ARG A 275 4.20 -14.56 -20.68
C ARG A 275 4.53 -14.27 -19.22
N LYS A 276 3.61 -13.57 -18.50
CA LYS A 276 3.77 -13.25 -17.07
C LYS A 276 3.30 -14.39 -16.16
N TYR A 277 2.72 -15.47 -16.68
CA TYR A 277 2.07 -16.54 -15.91
C TYR A 277 1.02 -16.00 -14.94
N ARG A 278 0.27 -14.98 -15.37
CA ARG A 278 -0.76 -14.31 -14.57
C ARG A 278 -2.14 -14.56 -15.15
N GLU A 279 -2.73 -15.72 -14.77
CA GLU A 279 -3.96 -16.20 -15.41
C GLU A 279 -5.16 -15.30 -15.16
N ASP A 280 -5.53 -15.03 -13.89
CA ASP A 280 -6.77 -14.34 -13.54
C ASP A 280 -6.56 -13.03 -12.76
N LYS A 281 -5.47 -12.87 -12.01
CA LYS A 281 -5.24 -11.67 -11.19
C LYS A 281 -5.36 -10.39 -12.01
N PRO A 282 -6.23 -9.40 -11.65
CA PRO A 282 -6.47 -8.19 -12.43
C PRO A 282 -5.21 -7.39 -12.75
N PHE A 283 -5.16 -6.76 -13.91
CA PHE A 283 -4.15 -5.77 -14.27
C PHE A 283 -4.60 -4.37 -13.87
N ALA A 284 -3.67 -3.57 -13.34
CA ALA A 284 -3.85 -2.15 -13.19
C ALA A 284 -3.78 -1.43 -14.56
N LEU A 285 -4.53 -0.35 -14.66
CA LEU A 285 -4.65 0.49 -15.83
C LEU A 285 -4.15 1.90 -15.54
N MET A 286 -3.50 2.53 -16.53
CA MET A 286 -3.17 3.94 -16.49
C MET A 286 -3.87 4.66 -17.65
N ALA A 287 -4.56 5.77 -17.34
CA ALA A 287 -5.26 6.59 -18.32
C ALA A 287 -4.80 8.04 -18.23
N ALA A 288 -4.74 8.74 -19.37
CA ALA A 288 -4.24 10.11 -19.47
C ALA A 288 -5.06 11.13 -18.64
N SER A 289 -6.33 10.85 -18.38
CA SER A 289 -7.23 11.78 -17.67
C SER A 289 -8.41 11.05 -17.00
N VAL A 290 -9.03 11.69 -16.02
CA VAL A 290 -10.30 11.23 -15.41
C VAL A 290 -11.42 11.13 -16.45
N ALA A 291 -11.47 12.03 -17.42
CA ALA A 291 -12.45 11.99 -18.50
C ALA A 291 -12.34 10.70 -19.33
N LEU A 292 -11.13 10.17 -19.52
CA LEU A 292 -10.92 8.89 -20.18
C LEU A 292 -11.36 7.72 -19.27
N ILE A 293 -11.07 7.78 -17.98
CA ILE A 293 -11.52 6.77 -17.00
C ILE A 293 -13.05 6.68 -16.96
N ARG A 294 -13.75 7.83 -16.97
CA ARG A 294 -15.22 7.91 -16.97
C ARG A 294 -15.90 7.27 -18.19
N LYS A 295 -15.17 7.00 -19.26
CA LYS A 295 -15.70 6.18 -20.37
C LYS A 295 -15.88 4.71 -20.00
N HIS A 296 -15.12 4.24 -19.01
CA HIS A 296 -15.05 2.82 -18.64
C HIS A 296 -15.59 2.50 -17.25
N CYS A 297 -15.57 3.47 -16.34
CA CYS A 297 -15.96 3.32 -14.94
C CYS A 297 -16.90 4.43 -14.48
N GLU A 298 -17.72 4.13 -13.46
CA GLU A 298 -18.33 5.16 -12.62
C GLU A 298 -17.22 5.80 -11.78
N VAL A 299 -17.27 7.12 -11.59
CA VAL A 299 -16.29 7.87 -10.80
C VAL A 299 -17.00 8.95 -10.00
N SER A 300 -17.02 8.80 -8.68
CA SER A 300 -17.55 9.81 -7.75
C SER A 300 -16.58 10.99 -7.59
N ASP A 301 -17.00 12.05 -6.92
CA ASP A 301 -16.14 13.22 -6.66
C ASP A 301 -15.00 12.87 -5.70
N GLU A 302 -15.23 12.00 -4.72
CA GLU A 302 -14.21 11.51 -3.80
C GLU A 302 -13.19 10.60 -4.51
N GLU A 303 -13.66 9.74 -5.42
CA GLU A 303 -12.78 8.90 -6.25
C GLU A 303 -11.95 9.76 -7.22
N GLU A 304 -12.51 10.81 -7.81
CA GLU A 304 -11.76 11.79 -8.61
C GLU A 304 -10.71 12.51 -7.76
N SER A 305 -11.08 12.94 -6.55
CA SER A 305 -10.16 13.56 -5.60
C SER A 305 -9.00 12.63 -5.27
N LEU A 306 -9.27 11.35 -5.04
CA LEU A 306 -8.24 10.34 -4.76
C LEU A 306 -7.34 10.08 -5.98
N LEU A 307 -7.92 9.92 -7.19
CA LEU A 307 -7.19 9.75 -8.45
C LEU A 307 -6.25 10.92 -8.75
N THR A 308 -6.66 12.15 -8.40
CA THR A 308 -5.91 13.39 -8.66
C THR A 308 -5.02 13.82 -7.50
N SER A 309 -5.05 13.12 -6.37
CA SER A 309 -4.23 13.39 -5.20
C SER A 309 -2.72 13.35 -5.53
N PRO A 310 -1.85 13.93 -4.71
CA PRO A 310 -0.40 13.81 -4.89
C PRO A 310 0.12 12.36 -4.87
N CYS A 311 -0.58 11.45 -4.19
CA CYS A 311 -0.23 10.03 -4.12
C CYS A 311 -0.54 9.28 -5.42
N ARG A 312 -1.63 9.65 -6.13
CA ARG A 312 -2.12 8.98 -7.36
C ARG A 312 -2.06 7.46 -7.26
N PRO A 313 -2.76 6.83 -6.31
CA PRO A 313 -2.79 5.38 -6.19
C PRO A 313 -3.56 4.74 -7.35
N ILE A 314 -3.48 3.42 -7.45
CA ILE A 314 -4.45 2.63 -8.21
C ILE A 314 -5.76 2.67 -7.44
N VAL A 315 -6.81 3.27 -8.01
CA VAL A 315 -8.16 3.34 -7.42
C VAL A 315 -9.02 2.26 -8.04
N LEU A 316 -9.65 1.43 -7.19
CA LEU A 316 -10.61 0.41 -7.63
C LEU A 316 -11.97 1.06 -7.89
N LEU A 317 -12.39 1.09 -9.15
CA LEU A 317 -13.61 1.77 -9.63
C LEU A 317 -14.60 0.77 -10.20
N GLU A 318 -15.90 1.03 -10.03
CA GLU A 318 -16.96 0.21 -10.60
C GLU A 318 -16.97 0.32 -12.13
N ARG A 319 -16.89 -0.84 -12.81
CA ARG A 319 -16.88 -0.94 -14.26
C ARG A 319 -18.25 -0.65 -14.84
N LYS A 320 -18.33 0.23 -15.84
CA LYS A 320 -19.57 0.45 -16.60
C LYS A 320 -19.90 -0.73 -17.51
N PRO A 321 -21.19 -1.07 -17.67
CA PRO A 321 -21.62 -2.07 -18.65
C PRO A 321 -21.20 -1.71 -20.08
N SER A 322 -21.07 -0.41 -20.40
CA SER A 322 -20.65 0.11 -21.70
C SER A 322 -19.14 0.09 -21.93
N SER A 323 -18.36 -0.33 -20.93
CA SER A 323 -16.89 -0.37 -21.03
C SER A 323 -16.41 -1.37 -22.07
N ASN A 324 -15.59 -0.92 -23.03
CA ASN A 324 -14.97 -1.76 -24.04
C ASN A 324 -13.58 -2.32 -23.61
N VAL A 325 -13.18 -2.13 -22.35
CA VAL A 325 -11.99 -2.80 -21.81
C VAL A 325 -12.27 -4.32 -21.81
N PRO A 326 -11.40 -5.15 -22.43
CA PRO A 326 -11.60 -6.59 -22.45
C PRO A 326 -11.74 -7.19 -21.04
N HIS A 327 -12.60 -8.18 -20.85
CA HIS A 327 -12.73 -8.89 -19.58
C HIS A 327 -11.40 -9.53 -19.14
N ALA A 328 -10.56 -9.89 -20.08
CA ALA A 328 -9.21 -10.40 -19.82
C ALA A 328 -8.32 -9.42 -19.04
N VAL A 329 -8.65 -8.12 -18.90
CA VAL A 329 -7.92 -7.17 -18.05
C VAL A 329 -8.22 -7.39 -16.57
N ALA A 330 -9.48 -7.70 -16.23
CA ALA A 330 -9.92 -8.01 -14.87
C ALA A 330 -10.98 -9.13 -14.90
N PRO A 331 -10.55 -10.41 -15.04
CA PRO A 331 -11.47 -11.54 -15.12
C PRO A 331 -12.29 -11.69 -13.84
N GLY A 332 -13.57 -12.02 -13.98
CA GLY A 332 -14.46 -12.35 -12.86
C GLY A 332 -14.85 -11.20 -11.93
N GLY A 333 -14.31 -9.99 -12.11
CA GLY A 333 -14.54 -8.84 -11.24
C GLY A 333 -15.39 -7.74 -11.90
N ASN A 334 -16.11 -6.98 -11.08
CA ASN A 334 -16.89 -5.79 -11.48
C ASN A 334 -16.12 -4.48 -11.34
N ASN A 335 -14.87 -4.52 -10.92
CA ASN A 335 -14.04 -3.35 -10.73
C ASN A 335 -12.85 -3.33 -11.71
N LEU A 336 -12.44 -2.13 -12.10
CA LEU A 336 -11.18 -1.88 -12.79
C LEU A 336 -10.29 -1.00 -11.89
N GLY A 337 -9.01 -1.36 -11.78
CA GLY A 337 -8.04 -0.55 -11.03
C GLY A 337 -7.39 0.47 -11.96
N PHE A 338 -7.70 1.76 -11.79
CA PHE A 338 -7.14 2.85 -12.57
C PHE A 338 -6.21 3.73 -11.76
N MET A 339 -5.14 4.23 -12.39
CA MET A 339 -4.32 5.32 -11.89
C MET A 339 -4.07 6.37 -12.98
N LEU A 340 -3.79 7.59 -12.57
CA LEU A 340 -3.35 8.67 -13.45
C LEU A 340 -1.81 8.68 -13.54
N PRO A 341 -1.24 9.27 -14.61
CA PRO A 341 0.19 9.46 -14.77
C PRO A 341 0.78 10.24 -13.59
N TYR A 342 1.64 9.62 -12.80
CA TYR A 342 2.26 10.23 -11.63
C TYR A 342 3.69 10.76 -11.89
N SER A 343 4.35 10.32 -12.95
CA SER A 343 5.65 10.85 -13.34
C SER A 343 5.58 11.67 -14.63
N PRO A 344 6.53 12.59 -14.87
CA PRO A 344 6.59 13.34 -16.13
C PRO A 344 6.76 12.41 -17.33
N LEU A 345 7.48 11.29 -17.16
CA LEU A 345 7.63 10.25 -18.17
C LEU A 345 6.27 9.68 -18.58
N HIS A 346 5.43 9.32 -17.60
CA HIS A 346 4.09 8.79 -17.86
C HIS A 346 3.19 9.84 -18.54
N GLN A 347 3.27 11.11 -18.12
CA GLN A 347 2.54 12.21 -18.75
C GLN A 347 2.89 12.36 -20.23
N LEU A 348 4.19 12.33 -20.54
CA LEU A 348 4.68 12.42 -21.91
C LEU A 348 4.35 11.18 -22.74
N LEU A 349 4.39 10.00 -22.12
CA LEU A 349 4.08 8.72 -22.78
C LEU A 349 2.60 8.66 -23.19
N LEU A 350 1.68 9.04 -22.27
CA LEU A 350 0.24 9.00 -22.52
C LEU A 350 -0.28 10.23 -23.28
N LYS A 351 0.58 11.21 -23.54
CA LYS A 351 0.20 12.35 -24.38
C LYS A 351 -0.26 11.85 -25.75
N ASP A 352 -1.42 12.29 -26.18
CA ASP A 352 -2.04 11.93 -27.46
C ASP A 352 -2.47 10.43 -27.55
N ILE A 353 -2.49 9.67 -26.43
CA ILE A 353 -3.09 8.35 -26.33
C ILE A 353 -4.49 8.48 -25.74
N ASP A 354 -5.51 8.14 -26.53
CA ASP A 354 -6.94 8.25 -26.19
C ASP A 354 -7.55 6.98 -25.59
N ARG A 355 -6.71 6.08 -25.10
CA ARG A 355 -7.06 4.76 -24.55
C ARG A 355 -6.26 4.44 -23.30
N PRO A 356 -6.79 3.59 -22.40
CA PRO A 356 -6.02 3.13 -21.25
C PRO A 356 -4.91 2.16 -21.68
N LEU A 357 -3.82 2.18 -20.92
CA LEU A 357 -2.75 1.18 -21.03
C LEU A 357 -2.80 0.27 -19.81
N VAL A 358 -2.56 -1.02 -20.01
CA VAL A 358 -2.15 -1.89 -18.89
C VAL A 358 -0.83 -1.35 -18.33
N MET A 359 -0.76 -1.22 -17.02
CA MET A 359 0.43 -0.76 -16.30
C MET A 359 0.61 -1.65 -15.07
N THR A 360 1.17 -2.84 -15.27
CA THR A 360 1.35 -3.81 -14.17
C THR A 360 2.80 -3.88 -13.73
N SER A 361 3.06 -4.32 -12.51
CA SER A 361 4.43 -4.48 -11.97
C SER A 361 5.33 -5.31 -12.88
N GLY A 362 6.55 -4.87 -13.06
CA GLY A 362 7.57 -5.56 -13.84
C GLY A 362 8.26 -6.65 -13.02
N ASN A 363 7.61 -7.80 -12.92
CA ASN A 363 8.11 -9.00 -12.21
C ASN A 363 7.58 -10.26 -12.88
N VAL A 364 8.24 -11.36 -12.65
CA VAL A 364 7.65 -12.69 -12.81
C VAL A 364 6.64 -12.88 -11.67
N SER A 365 5.58 -13.70 -11.85
CA SER A 365 4.57 -13.90 -10.79
C SER A 365 5.21 -14.26 -9.46
N ASP A 366 4.63 -13.68 -8.39
CA ASP A 366 4.98 -13.92 -6.98
C ASP A 366 6.41 -13.50 -6.56
N GLU A 367 7.09 -12.74 -7.43
CA GLU A 367 8.36 -12.08 -7.11
C GLU A 367 8.16 -10.58 -6.87
N PRO A 368 9.11 -9.90 -6.18
CA PRO A 368 9.09 -8.45 -6.06
C PRO A 368 9.31 -7.76 -7.40
N ILE A 369 8.83 -6.50 -7.51
CA ILE A 369 9.05 -5.68 -8.70
C ILE A 369 10.55 -5.51 -9.00
N CYS A 370 10.96 -5.72 -10.25
CA CYS A 370 12.31 -5.44 -10.71
C CYS A 370 12.58 -3.93 -10.68
N PHE A 371 13.71 -3.53 -10.13
CA PHE A 371 14.13 -2.11 -10.05
C PHE A 371 15.55 -1.87 -10.54
N ALA A 372 16.43 -2.87 -10.46
CA ALA A 372 17.77 -2.80 -11.02
C ALA A 372 17.78 -3.19 -12.51
N ASP A 373 18.53 -2.44 -13.31
CA ASP A 373 18.52 -2.56 -14.77
C ASP A 373 18.96 -3.95 -15.25
N ASN A 374 19.99 -4.53 -14.63
CA ASN A 374 20.46 -5.88 -14.94
C ASN A 374 19.42 -6.95 -14.60
N GLN A 375 18.80 -6.87 -13.42
CA GLN A 375 17.72 -7.79 -13.03
C GLN A 375 16.53 -7.71 -14.01
N ALA A 376 16.10 -6.48 -14.37
CA ALA A 376 14.99 -6.29 -15.29
C ALA A 376 15.32 -6.88 -16.68
N SER A 377 16.52 -6.64 -17.19
CA SER A 377 16.99 -7.19 -18.45
C SER A 377 16.96 -8.71 -18.49
N ASP A 378 17.37 -9.37 -17.41
CA ASP A 378 17.43 -10.83 -17.34
C ASP A 378 16.05 -11.47 -17.09
N ARG A 379 15.26 -10.89 -16.16
CA ARG A 379 13.98 -11.48 -15.72
C ARG A 379 12.80 -11.15 -16.61
N LEU A 380 12.79 -9.98 -17.26
CA LEU A 380 11.67 -9.52 -18.07
C LEU A 380 11.84 -9.76 -19.57
N ARG A 381 13.00 -10.25 -20.04
CA ARG A 381 13.29 -10.43 -21.47
C ARG A 381 12.35 -11.38 -22.21
N GLU A 382 11.79 -12.36 -21.49
CA GLU A 382 10.84 -13.32 -22.06
C GLU A 382 9.39 -12.78 -22.01
N ILE A 383 9.16 -11.70 -21.25
CA ILE A 383 7.83 -11.09 -21.09
C ILE A 383 7.67 -9.87 -21.99
N ALA A 384 8.65 -8.96 -21.97
CA ALA A 384 8.63 -7.74 -22.77
C ALA A 384 9.24 -7.93 -24.16
N ASP A 385 8.72 -7.21 -25.16
CA ASP A 385 9.29 -7.13 -26.49
C ASP A 385 10.35 -6.04 -26.57
N TYR A 386 10.17 -4.95 -25.77
CA TYR A 386 11.07 -3.81 -25.70
C TYR A 386 11.20 -3.30 -24.26
N PHE A 387 12.29 -2.53 -24.02
CA PHE A 387 12.56 -1.85 -22.77
C PHE A 387 12.69 -0.36 -23.00
N LEU A 388 11.87 0.44 -22.30
CA LEU A 388 12.06 1.87 -22.12
C LEU A 388 12.66 2.09 -20.74
N TRP A 389 13.88 2.52 -20.68
CA TRP A 389 14.61 2.71 -19.44
C TRP A 389 15.35 4.05 -19.42
N HIS A 390 15.91 4.41 -18.26
CA HIS A 390 16.67 5.63 -18.04
C HIS A 390 17.86 5.36 -17.12
N ASP A 391 18.87 6.23 -17.18
CA ASP A 391 20.12 6.10 -16.44
C ASP A 391 20.05 6.58 -14.98
N ARG A 392 18.92 7.08 -14.48
CA ARG A 392 18.74 7.32 -13.03
C ARG A 392 18.53 5.99 -12.30
N ARG A 393 19.38 5.70 -11.34
CA ARG A 393 19.25 4.52 -10.47
C ARG A 393 18.03 4.65 -9.55
N ILE A 394 17.33 3.55 -9.30
CA ILE A 394 16.35 3.40 -8.23
C ILE A 394 17.11 2.80 -7.05
N HIS A 395 17.04 3.44 -5.87
CA HIS A 395 17.68 2.94 -4.66
C HIS A 395 16.76 1.98 -3.91
N MET A 396 15.54 2.42 -3.65
CA MET A 396 14.52 1.61 -2.97
C MET A 396 13.37 1.31 -3.92
N ARG A 397 13.04 0.03 -4.07
CA ARG A 397 11.85 -0.37 -4.84
C ARG A 397 10.56 -0.02 -4.12
N THR A 398 9.54 0.32 -4.86
CA THR A 398 8.18 0.52 -4.34
C THR A 398 7.15 0.10 -5.39
N ASP A 399 6.19 -0.71 -4.97
CA ASP A 399 5.00 -1.00 -5.77
C ASP A 399 4.05 0.20 -5.79
N ASP A 400 3.09 0.20 -6.73
CA ASP A 400 2.00 1.16 -6.71
C ASP A 400 1.02 0.83 -5.58
N SER A 401 0.59 1.86 -4.86
CA SER A 401 -0.46 1.73 -3.84
C SER A 401 -1.80 1.43 -4.48
N VAL A 402 -2.64 0.72 -3.74
CA VAL A 402 -4.02 0.42 -4.14
C VAL A 402 -4.96 0.94 -3.08
N ALA A 403 -5.94 1.70 -3.50
CA ALA A 403 -6.95 2.28 -2.62
C ALA A 403 -8.35 2.22 -3.25
N ARG A 404 -9.35 2.51 -2.47
CA ARG A 404 -10.73 2.72 -2.92
C ARG A 404 -11.43 3.71 -2.01
N VAL A 405 -12.58 4.19 -2.44
CA VAL A 405 -13.47 5.01 -1.60
C VAL A 405 -14.57 4.14 -1.03
N HIS A 406 -14.86 4.29 0.26
CA HIS A 406 -16.01 3.68 0.94
C HIS A 406 -16.56 4.63 2.00
N ASP A 407 -17.89 4.82 2.05
CA ASP A 407 -18.54 5.81 2.92
C ASP A 407 -17.93 7.22 2.80
N GLY A 408 -17.57 7.65 1.58
CA GLY A 408 -16.98 8.97 1.31
C GLY A 408 -15.54 9.13 1.82
N ARG A 409 -14.86 8.04 2.23
CA ARG A 409 -13.49 8.06 2.76
C ARG A 409 -12.58 7.11 1.98
N GLU A 410 -11.33 7.49 1.89
CA GLU A 410 -10.28 6.63 1.38
C GLU A 410 -10.06 5.42 2.29
N ILE A 411 -9.89 4.24 1.69
CA ILE A 411 -9.41 3.02 2.32
C ILE A 411 -8.20 2.51 1.54
N VAL A 412 -7.07 2.38 2.21
CA VAL A 412 -5.84 1.83 1.63
C VAL A 412 -5.90 0.30 1.67
N LEU A 413 -5.77 -0.34 0.49
CA LEU A 413 -5.73 -1.81 0.35
C LEU A 413 -4.30 -2.34 0.21
N ARG A 414 -3.40 -1.51 -0.31
CA ARG A 414 -1.95 -1.70 -0.36
C ARG A 414 -1.27 -0.36 -0.13
N ARG A 415 -0.44 -0.28 0.91
CA ARG A 415 0.32 0.92 1.26
C ARG A 415 1.73 0.81 0.67
N SER A 416 2.07 1.69 -0.29
CA SER A 416 3.38 1.71 -0.94
C SER A 416 3.69 3.11 -1.50
N ARG A 417 3.98 3.28 -2.79
CA ARG A 417 4.31 4.57 -3.42
C ARG A 417 3.25 5.65 -3.10
N GLY A 418 3.71 6.82 -2.70
CA GLY A 418 2.87 7.97 -2.36
C GLY A 418 2.39 7.98 -0.91
N TYR A 419 2.55 6.86 -0.17
CA TYR A 419 2.19 6.76 1.25
C TYR A 419 3.40 6.40 2.13
N ALA A 420 4.21 5.42 1.70
CA ALA A 420 5.45 5.10 2.38
C ALA A 420 6.57 6.04 1.88
N PRO A 421 7.49 6.46 2.74
CA PRO A 421 7.74 6.02 4.11
C PRO A 421 7.12 6.92 5.19
N GLU A 422 6.10 7.73 4.86
CA GLU A 422 5.50 8.64 5.84
C GLU A 422 5.05 7.88 7.09
N PRO A 423 5.45 8.31 8.30
CA PRO A 423 5.05 7.64 9.51
C PRO A 423 3.57 7.86 9.82
N ILE A 424 2.96 6.88 10.47
CA ILE A 424 1.62 6.99 11.01
C ILE A 424 1.74 7.51 12.43
N LYS A 425 1.17 8.69 12.70
CA LYS A 425 1.02 9.19 14.05
C LYS A 425 -0.08 8.42 14.76
N THR A 426 0.18 8.01 15.99
CA THR A 426 -0.75 7.25 16.83
C THR A 426 -0.95 7.97 18.16
N ALA A 427 -2.04 7.65 18.88
CA ALA A 427 -2.21 8.09 20.27
C ALA A 427 -1.23 7.37 21.23
N LEU A 428 -0.63 6.26 20.80
CA LEU A 428 0.30 5.48 21.59
C LEU A 428 1.67 6.15 21.66
N LYS A 429 2.25 6.20 22.86
CA LYS A 429 3.64 6.58 23.06
C LYS A 429 4.50 5.32 23.14
N PHE A 430 5.44 5.17 22.24
CA PHE A 430 6.42 4.08 22.21
C PHE A 430 7.68 4.50 22.98
N GLU A 431 7.80 4.06 24.22
CA GLU A 431 8.98 4.34 25.04
C GLU A 431 10.18 3.45 24.68
N THR A 432 9.89 2.27 24.14
CA THR A 432 10.86 1.32 23.57
C THR A 432 10.71 1.32 22.06
N GLN A 433 11.82 1.40 21.32
CA GLN A 433 11.78 1.22 19.88
C GLN A 433 11.55 -0.25 19.55
N ILE A 434 10.54 -0.52 18.72
CA ILE A 434 10.09 -1.86 18.38
C ILE A 434 10.22 -2.07 16.88
N LEU A 435 10.74 -3.23 16.47
CA LEU A 435 10.60 -3.77 15.14
C LEU A 435 9.47 -4.80 15.16
N ALA A 436 8.41 -4.59 14.37
CA ALA A 436 7.34 -5.55 14.14
C ALA A 436 7.47 -6.12 12.73
N CYS A 437 7.56 -7.44 12.62
CA CYS A 437 7.94 -8.14 11.38
C CYS A 437 6.76 -8.47 10.44
N GLY A 438 5.51 -8.21 10.88
CA GLY A 438 4.32 -8.55 10.10
C GLY A 438 4.05 -10.05 9.99
N ALA A 439 3.24 -10.43 9.00
CA ALA A 439 2.91 -11.82 8.70
C ALA A 439 3.67 -12.32 7.44
N GLU A 440 3.13 -13.30 6.72
CA GLU A 440 3.74 -13.84 5.49
C GLU A 440 3.19 -13.16 4.23
N LEU A 441 1.85 -13.11 4.07
CA LEU A 441 1.21 -12.57 2.89
C LEU A 441 1.12 -11.04 2.96
N LYS A 442 1.27 -10.37 1.81
CA LYS A 442 1.19 -8.89 1.72
C LYS A 442 2.03 -8.17 2.78
N ASN A 443 3.15 -8.78 3.14
CA ASN A 443 3.99 -8.36 4.26
C ASN A 443 4.32 -6.88 4.24
N THR A 444 4.34 -6.31 5.43
CA THR A 444 4.97 -5.04 5.80
C THR A 444 5.68 -5.24 7.13
N PHE A 445 6.73 -4.48 7.38
CA PHE A 445 7.28 -4.32 8.73
C PHE A 445 6.89 -2.95 9.30
N CYS A 446 6.99 -2.81 10.62
CA CYS A 446 6.79 -1.54 11.30
C CYS A 446 7.91 -1.30 12.29
N LEU A 447 8.49 -0.11 12.26
CA LEU A 447 9.41 0.39 13.27
C LEU A 447 8.72 1.49 14.08
N THR A 448 9.08 1.66 15.35
CA THR A 448 8.40 2.64 16.22
C THR A 448 9.37 3.58 16.89
N ARG A 449 8.92 4.82 17.11
CA ARG A 449 9.62 5.82 17.91
C ARG A 449 8.64 6.90 18.39
N ASP A 450 8.73 7.31 19.63
CA ASP A 450 7.87 8.32 20.24
C ASP A 450 6.38 7.99 20.07
N ASN A 451 5.62 8.79 19.32
CA ASN A 451 4.24 8.49 18.94
C ASN A 451 4.06 8.15 17.46
N TYR A 452 5.14 7.70 16.80
CA TYR A 452 5.14 7.38 15.38
C TYR A 452 5.38 5.89 15.12
N ALA A 453 4.59 5.35 14.20
CA ALA A 453 4.74 4.04 13.62
C ALA A 453 5.19 4.17 12.15
N PHE A 454 6.38 3.71 11.83
CA PHE A 454 6.96 3.70 10.48
C PHE A 454 6.60 2.39 9.80
N VAL A 455 5.36 2.32 9.29
CA VAL A 455 4.91 1.17 8.51
C VAL A 455 5.57 1.22 7.13
N SER A 456 6.23 0.15 6.75
CA SER A 456 6.96 0.05 5.48
C SER A 456 6.05 0.17 4.25
N HIS A 457 6.66 0.34 3.09
CA HIS A 457 6.01 0.02 1.82
C HIS A 457 5.68 -1.47 1.77
N HIS A 458 4.73 -1.84 0.92
CA HIS A 458 4.40 -3.24 0.64
C HIS A 458 5.64 -4.02 0.19
N ILE A 459 6.00 -5.05 0.93
CA ILE A 459 7.12 -5.94 0.62
C ILE A 459 6.67 -7.05 -0.35
N GLY A 460 5.49 -7.60 -0.12
CA GLY A 460 4.92 -8.70 -0.88
C GLY A 460 4.77 -9.98 -0.05
N ASP A 461 4.51 -11.10 -0.72
CA ASP A 461 4.35 -12.39 -0.06
C ASP A 461 5.73 -12.95 0.29
N LEU A 462 6.01 -13.09 1.58
CA LEU A 462 7.33 -13.43 2.13
C LEU A 462 7.56 -14.96 2.09
N GLU A 463 7.46 -15.54 0.88
CA GLU A 463 7.55 -16.98 0.63
C GLU A 463 8.84 -17.40 -0.09
N ASN A 464 9.64 -16.44 -0.57
CA ASN A 464 10.85 -16.70 -1.35
C ASN A 464 12.03 -15.84 -0.89
N LEU A 465 13.24 -16.18 -1.39
CA LEU A 465 14.48 -15.51 -1.01
C LEU A 465 14.52 -14.03 -1.45
N GLU A 466 14.01 -13.72 -2.62
CA GLU A 466 14.00 -12.37 -3.17
C GLU A 466 13.13 -11.41 -2.36
N THR A 467 11.99 -11.89 -1.87
CA THR A 467 11.12 -11.12 -0.99
C THR A 467 11.73 -10.98 0.40
N LEU A 468 12.38 -12.03 0.93
CA LEU A 468 13.11 -11.96 2.19
C LEU A 468 14.29 -10.97 2.11
N GLN A 469 15.02 -10.95 1.01
CA GLN A 469 16.07 -9.95 0.78
C GLN A 469 15.50 -8.53 0.77
N SER A 470 14.36 -8.32 0.07
CA SER A 470 13.65 -7.04 0.09
C SER A 470 13.25 -6.59 1.47
N PHE A 471 12.74 -7.52 2.26
CA PHE A 471 12.33 -7.28 3.64
C PHE A 471 13.52 -6.84 4.50
N THR A 472 14.62 -7.55 4.44
CA THR A 472 15.83 -7.23 5.22
C THR A 472 16.47 -5.91 4.79
N GLU A 473 16.61 -5.67 3.48
CA GLU A 473 17.13 -4.40 2.94
C GLU A 473 16.22 -3.22 3.33
N GLY A 474 14.90 -3.42 3.30
CA GLY A 474 13.91 -2.43 3.71
C GLY A 474 14.05 -2.06 5.19
N ILE A 475 14.17 -3.02 6.09
CA ILE A 475 14.38 -2.80 7.53
C ILE A 475 15.65 -1.98 7.77
N GLU A 476 16.78 -2.39 7.19
CA GLU A 476 18.05 -1.69 7.38
C GLU A 476 18.01 -0.27 6.79
N HIS A 477 17.31 -0.07 5.68
CA HIS A 477 17.13 1.25 5.11
C HIS A 477 16.29 2.17 6.03
N PHE A 478 15.16 1.67 6.58
CA PHE A 478 14.33 2.45 7.50
C PHE A 478 15.07 2.73 8.82
N LYS A 479 15.83 1.76 9.38
CA LYS A 479 16.68 1.97 10.55
C LYS A 479 17.66 3.13 10.33
N ARG A 480 18.29 3.17 9.15
CA ARG A 480 19.22 4.24 8.76
C ARG A 480 18.53 5.58 8.56
N LEU A 481 17.44 5.62 7.76
CA LEU A 481 16.72 6.86 7.43
C LEU A 481 16.10 7.56 8.64
N PHE A 482 15.64 6.80 9.62
CA PHE A 482 14.93 7.35 10.78
C PHE A 482 15.73 7.24 12.07
N HIS A 483 17.03 6.87 11.99
CA HIS A 483 17.92 6.67 13.14
C HIS A 483 17.29 5.75 14.21
N LEU A 484 16.75 4.61 13.78
CA LEU A 484 16.07 3.66 14.65
C LEU A 484 17.01 2.52 15.07
N ARG A 485 16.95 2.19 16.38
CA ARG A 485 17.67 1.06 16.97
C ARG A 485 16.69 0.24 17.80
N PRO A 486 15.95 -0.70 17.21
CA PRO A 486 14.96 -1.47 17.93
C PRO A 486 15.59 -2.25 19.10
N GLU A 487 14.92 -2.20 20.26
CA GLU A 487 15.29 -2.91 21.49
C GLU A 487 14.38 -4.14 21.72
N ALA A 488 13.27 -4.20 20.97
CA ALA A 488 12.35 -5.32 20.98
C ALA A 488 11.92 -5.68 19.56
N VAL A 489 11.63 -6.97 19.33
CA VAL A 489 11.08 -7.45 18.05
C VAL A 489 9.76 -8.17 18.31
N ALA A 490 8.70 -7.74 17.62
CA ALA A 490 7.37 -8.36 17.61
C ALA A 490 7.18 -9.18 16.34
N TYR A 491 6.61 -10.37 16.46
CA TYR A 491 6.47 -11.30 15.34
C TYR A 491 5.21 -12.16 15.48
N ASP A 492 4.74 -12.72 14.36
CA ASP A 492 3.59 -13.63 14.33
C ASP A 492 3.93 -14.97 14.99
N VAL A 493 2.97 -15.57 15.67
CA VAL A 493 3.15 -16.88 16.35
C VAL A 493 3.25 -18.06 15.39
N HIS A 494 3.00 -17.87 14.08
CA HIS A 494 3.14 -18.93 13.09
C HIS A 494 4.62 -19.33 12.91
N PRO A 495 4.99 -20.60 13.22
CA PRO A 495 6.40 -21.00 13.32
C PRO A 495 7.13 -21.03 11.97
N GLU A 496 6.39 -21.20 10.86
CA GLU A 496 6.99 -21.38 9.55
C GLU A 496 7.14 -20.07 8.74
N TYR A 497 6.52 -18.97 9.17
CA TYR A 497 6.66 -17.70 8.46
C TYR A 497 8.11 -17.22 8.43
N LEU A 498 8.58 -16.78 7.26
CA LEU A 498 9.94 -16.23 7.12
C LEU A 498 10.13 -14.97 7.98
N SER A 499 9.08 -14.15 8.18
CA SER A 499 9.10 -13.01 9.09
C SER A 499 9.35 -13.44 10.55
N THR A 500 8.72 -14.54 10.99
CA THR A 500 8.94 -15.13 12.32
C THR A 500 10.35 -15.69 12.47
N LYS A 501 10.83 -16.44 11.46
CA LYS A 501 12.19 -16.99 11.44
C LYS A 501 13.24 -15.87 11.48
N TYR A 502 13.03 -14.79 10.73
CA TYR A 502 13.90 -13.60 10.78
C TYR A 502 13.93 -13.01 12.19
N ALA A 503 12.76 -12.75 12.81
CA ALA A 503 12.68 -12.18 14.15
C ALA A 503 13.40 -13.05 15.19
N LEU A 504 13.23 -14.38 15.10
CA LEU A 504 13.88 -15.33 16.01
C LEU A 504 15.40 -15.43 15.79
N ALA A 505 15.87 -15.24 14.56
CA ALA A 505 17.28 -15.27 14.20
C ALA A 505 18.03 -13.94 14.45
N THR A 506 17.33 -12.84 14.77
CA THR A 506 17.96 -11.56 15.06
C THR A 506 18.58 -11.57 16.45
N ASP A 507 19.88 -11.85 16.56
CA ASP A 507 20.57 -11.98 17.84
C ASP A 507 20.81 -10.63 18.55
N GLU A 508 20.84 -9.53 17.81
CA GLU A 508 21.05 -8.18 18.34
C GLU A 508 19.91 -7.67 19.21
N ILE A 509 18.71 -8.24 19.08
CA ILE A 509 17.51 -7.85 19.82
C ILE A 509 17.11 -8.99 20.76
N ALA A 510 17.40 -8.81 22.04
CA ALA A 510 17.15 -9.85 23.05
C ALA A 510 15.65 -10.02 23.37
N ARG A 511 14.87 -8.94 23.35
CA ARG A 511 13.44 -8.96 23.70
C ARG A 511 12.59 -9.36 22.50
N LYS A 512 12.11 -10.62 22.46
CA LYS A 512 11.32 -11.21 21.39
C LYS A 512 9.89 -11.44 21.84
N ILE A 513 8.90 -10.82 21.17
CA ILE A 513 7.51 -10.76 21.61
C ILE A 513 6.60 -11.45 20.58
N PRO A 514 6.12 -12.66 20.88
CA PRO A 514 5.16 -13.35 20.02
C PRO A 514 3.78 -12.68 20.11
N ILE A 515 3.16 -12.43 18.97
CA ILE A 515 1.84 -11.79 18.87
C ILE A 515 0.91 -12.72 18.08
N GLN A 516 -0.28 -12.98 18.65
CA GLN A 516 -1.32 -13.74 17.96
C GLN A 516 -1.87 -12.92 16.78
N HIS A 517 -2.02 -13.55 15.63
CA HIS A 517 -2.35 -12.98 14.35
C HIS A 517 -3.62 -12.10 14.37
N HIS A 518 -4.75 -12.65 14.83
CA HIS A 518 -6.03 -11.94 14.84
C HIS A 518 -6.11 -10.84 15.91
N HIS A 519 -5.38 -10.99 17.02
CA HIS A 519 -5.19 -9.89 17.96
C HIS A 519 -4.45 -8.73 17.28
N ALA A 520 -3.42 -9.01 16.47
CA ALA A 520 -2.72 -7.98 15.71
C ALA A 520 -3.64 -7.28 14.71
N HIS A 521 -4.54 -7.99 14.04
CA HIS A 521 -5.56 -7.40 13.18
C HIS A 521 -6.44 -6.40 13.93
N ILE A 522 -6.98 -6.77 15.08
CA ILE A 522 -7.84 -5.88 15.89
C ILE A 522 -7.04 -4.69 16.42
N ALA A 523 -5.87 -4.93 16.99
CA ALA A 523 -4.99 -3.87 17.50
C ALA A 523 -4.53 -2.90 16.40
N SER A 524 -4.34 -3.38 15.18
CA SER A 524 -4.04 -2.54 14.03
C SER A 524 -5.20 -1.59 13.70
N CYS A 525 -6.44 -2.08 13.72
CA CYS A 525 -7.62 -1.25 13.53
C CYS A 525 -7.78 -0.22 14.66
N MET A 526 -7.53 -0.63 15.91
CA MET A 526 -7.57 0.27 17.05
C MET A 526 -6.51 1.38 16.92
N ALA A 527 -5.27 1.05 16.58
CA ALA A 527 -4.19 2.02 16.43
C ALA A 527 -4.42 2.97 15.24
N ASP A 528 -4.97 2.47 14.14
CA ASP A 528 -5.32 3.28 12.96
C ASP A 528 -6.41 4.33 13.26
N ASN A 529 -7.33 4.01 14.19
CA ASN A 529 -8.44 4.88 14.62
C ASN A 529 -8.20 5.56 15.98
N GLU A 530 -7.00 5.44 16.55
CA GLU A 530 -6.61 6.06 17.82
C GLU A 530 -7.54 5.71 19.01
N ILE A 531 -7.98 4.43 19.07
CA ILE A 531 -8.90 3.93 20.07
C ILE A 531 -8.12 3.29 21.22
N GLU A 532 -8.43 3.65 22.45
CA GLU A 532 -7.92 3.02 23.65
C GLU A 532 -9.01 2.27 24.42
N GLY A 533 -8.59 1.29 25.23
CA GLY A 533 -9.47 0.43 26.04
C GLY A 533 -10.09 -0.71 25.24
N GLU A 534 -11.02 -1.43 25.85
CA GLU A 534 -11.61 -2.63 25.26
C GLU A 534 -12.56 -2.32 24.10
N VAL A 535 -12.51 -3.17 23.08
CA VAL A 535 -13.43 -3.20 21.93
C VAL A 535 -13.98 -4.59 21.70
N ILE A 536 -15.12 -4.69 21.03
CA ILE A 536 -15.59 -5.91 20.39
C ILE A 536 -14.80 -6.04 19.09
N GLY A 537 -13.83 -6.94 19.05
CA GLY A 537 -13.02 -7.21 17.87
C GLY A 537 -13.68 -8.28 16.99
N VAL A 538 -13.90 -7.99 15.72
CA VAL A 538 -14.38 -8.95 14.72
C VAL A 538 -13.25 -9.16 13.72
N ALA A 539 -12.59 -10.31 13.78
CA ALA A 539 -11.49 -10.68 12.89
C ALA A 539 -11.95 -11.74 11.91
N MET A 540 -12.27 -11.30 10.67
CA MET A 540 -12.68 -12.19 9.58
C MET A 540 -11.57 -12.26 8.54
N ASP A 541 -10.95 -13.43 8.45
CA ASP A 541 -9.73 -13.58 7.65
C ASP A 541 -9.65 -14.89 6.86
N GLY A 542 -8.65 -14.95 5.99
CA GLY A 542 -8.29 -16.14 5.25
C GLY A 542 -7.76 -17.25 6.15
N LEU A 543 -6.66 -17.02 6.81
CA LEU A 543 -6.03 -17.93 7.79
C LEU A 543 -5.05 -17.18 8.67
N GLY A 544 -5.07 -17.48 9.98
CA GLY A 544 -4.06 -17.06 10.93
C GLY A 544 -3.83 -18.16 11.97
N PHE A 545 -2.63 -18.22 12.55
CA PHE A 545 -2.28 -19.27 13.51
C PHE A 545 -2.89 -19.00 14.88
N GLY A 546 -3.70 -19.95 15.36
CA GLY A 546 -4.35 -19.89 16.67
C GLY A 546 -3.43 -20.30 17.81
N THR A 547 -3.75 -19.86 19.03
CA THR A 547 -3.02 -20.26 20.25
C THR A 547 -3.25 -21.70 20.64
N ASP A 548 -4.25 -22.34 20.05
CA ASP A 548 -4.58 -23.76 20.21
C ASP A 548 -3.94 -24.67 19.14
N GLY A 549 -3.10 -24.09 18.26
CA GLY A 549 -2.44 -24.81 17.14
C GLY A 549 -3.34 -25.05 15.93
N ARG A 550 -4.55 -24.49 15.92
CA ARG A 550 -5.47 -24.53 14.78
C ARG A 550 -5.35 -23.30 13.90
N LEU A 551 -5.94 -23.36 12.72
CA LEU A 551 -6.00 -22.24 11.79
C LEU A 551 -7.30 -21.44 12.01
N TRP A 552 -7.18 -20.24 12.50
CA TRP A 552 -8.30 -19.34 12.79
C TRP A 552 -8.61 -18.42 11.57
N GLY A 553 -9.76 -17.70 11.65
CA GLY A 553 -10.13 -16.69 10.65
C GLY A 553 -11.62 -16.32 10.63
N GLY A 554 -12.40 -16.76 11.63
CA GLY A 554 -13.79 -16.34 11.82
C GLY A 554 -14.07 -16.05 13.29
N GLU A 555 -13.37 -15.03 13.86
CA GLU A 555 -13.15 -14.89 15.29
C GLU A 555 -13.79 -13.62 15.85
N PHE A 556 -14.33 -13.71 17.04
CA PHE A 556 -14.85 -12.60 17.82
C PHE A 556 -14.11 -12.49 19.15
N PHE A 557 -13.70 -11.27 19.49
CA PHE A 557 -12.90 -10.98 20.68
C PHE A 557 -13.50 -9.87 21.52
N VAL A 558 -13.22 -9.90 22.82
CA VAL A 558 -13.07 -8.70 23.61
C VAL A 558 -11.57 -8.43 23.72
N ALA A 559 -11.11 -7.31 23.20
CA ALA A 559 -9.69 -7.05 23.03
C ALA A 559 -9.32 -5.61 23.36
N ASP A 560 -8.13 -5.45 23.91
CA ASP A 560 -7.38 -4.20 24.01
C ASP A 560 -5.95 -4.40 23.45
N PHE A 561 -5.03 -3.47 23.64
CA PHE A 561 -3.65 -3.63 23.20
C PHE A 561 -2.84 -4.65 24.01
N VAL A 562 -3.30 -5.08 25.18
CA VAL A 562 -2.57 -6.00 26.06
C VAL A 562 -3.02 -7.45 25.87
N ALA A 563 -4.33 -7.64 25.75
CA ALA A 563 -4.97 -8.95 25.74
C ALA A 563 -6.12 -9.02 24.70
N ALA A 564 -6.42 -10.24 24.28
CA ALA A 564 -7.60 -10.55 23.48
C ALA A 564 -8.21 -11.86 24.02
N GLU A 565 -9.46 -11.76 24.48
CA GLU A 565 -10.26 -12.90 24.91
C GLU A 565 -11.12 -13.33 23.73
N ARG A 566 -10.94 -14.55 23.24
CA ARG A 566 -11.76 -15.16 22.18
C ARG A 566 -13.13 -15.51 22.74
N ILE A 567 -14.15 -14.79 22.35
CA ILE A 567 -15.54 -14.93 22.87
C ILE A 567 -16.37 -15.89 22.03
N ALA A 568 -16.22 -15.80 20.72
CA ALA A 568 -16.92 -16.69 19.79
C ALA A 568 -16.10 -16.92 18.52
N HIS A 569 -16.38 -18.03 17.83
CA HIS A 569 -15.72 -18.37 16.57
C HIS A 569 -16.54 -19.34 15.73
N LEU A 570 -16.28 -19.41 14.44
CA LEU A 570 -16.84 -20.44 13.58
C LEU A 570 -16.43 -21.84 14.06
N ALA A 571 -17.33 -22.80 13.95
CA ALA A 571 -17.03 -24.21 14.20
C ALA A 571 -15.84 -24.67 13.34
N ASN A 572 -14.91 -25.41 13.97
CA ASN A 572 -13.76 -25.93 13.24
C ASN A 572 -14.19 -27.03 12.26
N VAL A 573 -13.68 -26.94 11.05
CA VAL A 573 -13.84 -27.97 10.01
C VAL A 573 -12.46 -28.40 9.50
N PRO A 574 -12.30 -29.66 9.04
CA PRO A 574 -11.04 -30.10 8.46
C PRO A 574 -10.72 -29.35 7.16
N MET A 575 -9.45 -29.05 6.93
CA MET A 575 -8.94 -28.41 5.70
C MET A 575 -8.02 -29.38 4.95
N PRO A 576 -8.59 -30.32 4.16
CA PRO A 576 -7.85 -31.43 3.59
C PRO A 576 -6.87 -30.98 2.50
N GLY A 577 -5.60 -31.29 2.72
CA GLY A 577 -4.48 -30.88 1.87
C GLY A 577 -3.82 -29.55 2.29
N GLY A 578 -4.22 -28.96 3.42
CA GLY A 578 -3.67 -27.70 3.92
C GLY A 578 -3.74 -26.59 2.85
N THR A 579 -2.61 -26.00 2.46
CA THR A 579 -2.53 -24.92 1.43
C THR A 579 -3.24 -25.29 0.11
N LYS A 580 -3.34 -26.60 -0.22
CA LYS A 580 -4.06 -27.01 -1.42
C LYS A 580 -5.55 -26.72 -1.35
N ALA A 581 -6.16 -26.73 -0.16
CA ALA A 581 -7.56 -26.38 0.03
C ALA A 581 -7.83 -24.88 -0.22
N ILE A 582 -6.81 -24.02 -0.08
CA ILE A 582 -6.91 -22.60 -0.47
C ILE A 582 -6.97 -22.46 -2.00
N ARG A 583 -6.14 -23.23 -2.71
CA ARG A 583 -6.05 -23.18 -4.19
C ARG A 583 -7.19 -23.96 -4.86
N GLU A 584 -7.82 -24.85 -4.14
CA GLU A 584 -8.90 -25.72 -4.62
C GLU A 584 -10.16 -25.58 -3.74
N PRO A 585 -10.92 -24.45 -3.82
CA PRO A 585 -12.15 -24.18 -3.06
C PRO A 585 -13.16 -25.32 -3.02
N TRP A 586 -13.21 -26.16 -4.06
CA TRP A 586 -14.08 -27.33 -4.10
C TRP A 586 -13.86 -28.30 -2.93
N ARG A 587 -12.64 -28.35 -2.38
CA ARG A 587 -12.34 -29.19 -1.22
C ARG A 587 -13.10 -28.72 0.00
N MET A 588 -13.11 -27.40 0.24
CA MET A 588 -13.86 -26.82 1.35
C MET A 588 -15.38 -26.94 1.13
N ALA A 589 -15.89 -26.78 -0.11
CA ALA A 589 -17.30 -27.02 -0.41
C ALA A 589 -17.73 -28.46 -0.07
N ALA A 590 -16.94 -29.45 -0.43
CA ALA A 590 -17.19 -30.86 -0.10
C ALA A 590 -17.18 -31.11 1.42
N VAL A 591 -16.22 -30.48 2.14
CA VAL A 591 -16.14 -30.56 3.61
C VAL A 591 -17.38 -29.97 4.27
N TYR A 592 -17.80 -28.75 3.88
CA TYR A 592 -18.96 -28.10 4.46
C TYR A 592 -20.26 -28.84 4.13
N LEU A 593 -20.41 -29.43 2.94
CA LEU A 593 -21.54 -30.31 2.62
C LEU A 593 -21.53 -31.56 3.48
N GLN A 594 -20.40 -32.23 3.66
CA GLN A 594 -20.28 -33.39 4.53
C GLN A 594 -20.57 -33.03 5.98
N HIS A 595 -20.10 -31.87 6.45
CA HIS A 595 -20.36 -31.39 7.81
C HIS A 595 -21.87 -31.12 8.05
N ALA A 596 -22.59 -30.60 7.03
CA ALA A 596 -23.99 -30.28 7.13
C ALA A 596 -24.92 -31.49 6.96
N PHE A 597 -24.63 -32.38 6.03
CA PHE A 597 -25.53 -33.45 5.61
C PHE A 597 -24.99 -34.85 5.91
N GLY A 598 -23.80 -35.03 6.49
CA GLY A 598 -23.15 -36.29 6.53
C GLY A 598 -22.89 -36.84 5.12
N ASP A 599 -22.83 -38.16 4.99
CA ASP A 599 -22.66 -38.84 3.68
C ASP A 599 -23.88 -38.70 2.75
N GLU A 600 -25.06 -38.25 3.26
CA GLU A 600 -26.27 -38.07 2.46
C GLU A 600 -26.12 -36.95 1.42
N PHE A 601 -25.16 -36.01 1.59
CA PHE A 601 -24.93 -34.96 0.60
C PHE A 601 -24.59 -35.51 -0.79
N LEU A 602 -24.08 -36.75 -0.90
CA LEU A 602 -23.77 -37.39 -2.19
C LEU A 602 -25.03 -37.69 -3.03
N ASN A 603 -26.22 -37.69 -2.38
CA ASN A 603 -27.51 -37.89 -3.05
C ASN A 603 -28.14 -36.58 -3.53
N LEU A 604 -27.56 -35.44 -3.25
CA LEU A 604 -28.09 -34.14 -3.65
C LEU A 604 -27.97 -33.95 -5.18
N GLU A 605 -29.06 -33.56 -5.83
CA GLU A 605 -29.11 -33.27 -7.28
C GLU A 605 -28.46 -31.93 -7.64
N LEU A 606 -27.23 -31.70 -7.14
CA LEU A 606 -26.46 -30.49 -7.42
C LEU A 606 -25.39 -30.75 -8.48
N PRO A 607 -25.16 -29.82 -9.42
CA PRO A 607 -24.06 -29.94 -10.39
C PRO A 607 -22.70 -30.19 -9.70
N PHE A 608 -22.42 -29.48 -8.61
CA PHE A 608 -21.22 -29.64 -7.81
C PHE A 608 -21.01 -31.11 -7.34
N VAL A 609 -22.06 -31.74 -6.82
CA VAL A 609 -21.98 -33.12 -6.29
C VAL A 609 -21.69 -34.13 -7.40
N LYS A 610 -22.28 -33.92 -8.59
CA LYS A 610 -22.08 -34.81 -9.76
C LYS A 610 -20.62 -34.83 -10.27
N GLU A 611 -19.88 -33.78 -10.01
CA GLU A 611 -18.46 -33.69 -10.41
C GLU A 611 -17.47 -34.22 -9.35
N LEU A 612 -17.92 -34.41 -8.10
CA LEU A 612 -17.05 -34.72 -6.97
C LEU A 612 -16.24 -36.01 -7.14
N GLU A 613 -16.83 -37.04 -7.72
CA GLU A 613 -16.13 -38.32 -7.91
C GLU A 613 -14.94 -38.16 -8.87
N GLN A 614 -15.12 -37.40 -9.94
CA GLN A 614 -14.07 -37.07 -10.91
C GLN A 614 -12.99 -36.16 -10.32
N ARG A 615 -13.34 -35.34 -9.31
CA ARG A 615 -12.41 -34.47 -8.60
C ARG A 615 -11.59 -35.19 -7.51
N GLY A 616 -11.88 -36.46 -7.22
CA GLY A 616 -11.15 -37.27 -6.26
C GLY A 616 -11.70 -37.25 -4.85
N TRP A 617 -13.03 -37.13 -4.68
CA TRP A 617 -13.71 -37.18 -3.38
C TRP A 617 -13.34 -38.40 -2.53
N PRO A 618 -13.23 -39.64 -3.04
CA PRO A 618 -12.84 -40.79 -2.22
C PRO A 618 -11.50 -40.62 -1.49
N THR A 619 -10.53 -39.98 -2.16
CA THR A 619 -9.23 -39.65 -1.54
C THR A 619 -9.40 -38.59 -0.48
N LEU A 620 -10.17 -37.55 -0.77
CA LEU A 620 -10.43 -36.45 0.17
C LEU A 620 -11.12 -36.95 1.42
N ARG A 621 -12.14 -37.80 1.27
CA ARG A 621 -12.88 -38.43 2.37
C ARG A 621 -11.94 -39.30 3.25
N SER A 622 -11.02 -40.05 2.65
CA SER A 622 -10.03 -40.79 3.37
C SER A 622 -9.08 -39.91 4.17
N MET A 623 -8.63 -38.80 3.60
CA MET A 623 -7.78 -37.79 4.30
C MET A 623 -8.50 -37.21 5.52
N ILE A 624 -9.77 -36.84 5.37
CA ILE A 624 -10.61 -36.31 6.45
C ILE A 624 -10.77 -37.38 7.58
N ALA A 625 -11.12 -38.59 7.20
CA ALA A 625 -11.35 -39.68 8.17
C ALA A 625 -10.08 -40.08 8.98
N THR A 626 -8.90 -39.97 8.36
CA THR A 626 -7.62 -40.28 9.00
C THR A 626 -6.91 -39.07 9.61
N GLY A 627 -7.40 -37.85 9.38
CA GLY A 627 -6.73 -36.61 9.79
C GLY A 627 -5.41 -36.34 9.02
N THR A 628 -5.13 -37.06 7.92
CA THR A 628 -3.86 -36.97 7.21
C THR A 628 -3.81 -35.66 6.41
N ASN A 629 -2.86 -34.78 6.74
CA ASN A 629 -2.72 -33.45 6.15
C ASN A 629 -4.05 -32.68 6.12
N CYS A 630 -4.76 -32.68 7.24
CA CYS A 630 -6.07 -32.08 7.46
C CYS A 630 -6.05 -31.20 8.71
N PRO A 631 -5.36 -30.03 8.72
CA PRO A 631 -5.48 -29.12 9.83
C PRO A 631 -6.93 -28.65 9.98
N GLU A 632 -7.35 -28.37 11.20
CA GLU A 632 -8.67 -27.79 11.48
C GLU A 632 -8.66 -26.28 11.33
N THR A 633 -9.76 -25.73 10.82
CA THR A 633 -9.90 -24.28 10.59
C THR A 633 -11.27 -23.75 10.95
N SER A 634 -11.31 -22.54 11.56
CA SER A 634 -12.51 -21.73 11.79
C SER A 634 -12.58 -20.54 10.80
N SER A 635 -11.91 -20.62 9.64
CA SER A 635 -11.77 -19.51 8.70
C SER A 635 -13.07 -19.12 8.00
N MET A 636 -13.45 -17.84 8.12
CA MET A 636 -14.51 -17.23 7.35
C MET A 636 -14.15 -17.19 5.85
N GLY A 637 -12.91 -16.92 5.50
CA GLY A 637 -12.45 -16.94 4.11
C GLY A 637 -12.64 -18.29 3.45
N ARG A 638 -12.39 -19.38 4.17
CA ARG A 638 -12.63 -20.75 3.66
C ARG A 638 -14.12 -21.07 3.50
N LEU A 639 -14.99 -20.49 4.33
CA LEU A 639 -16.44 -20.60 4.15
C LEU A 639 -16.91 -19.85 2.89
N PHE A 640 -16.35 -18.65 2.62
CA PHE A 640 -16.61 -17.92 1.36
C PHE A 640 -16.17 -18.72 0.14
N ASP A 641 -14.99 -19.34 0.19
CA ASP A 641 -14.48 -20.21 -0.87
C ASP A 641 -15.39 -21.41 -1.12
N ALA A 642 -15.90 -22.03 -0.05
CA ALA A 642 -16.81 -23.16 -0.12
C ALA A 642 -18.12 -22.77 -0.80
N VAL A 643 -18.74 -21.65 -0.38
CA VAL A 643 -19.97 -21.15 -0.98
C VAL A 643 -19.75 -20.78 -2.45
N SER A 644 -18.64 -20.10 -2.78
CA SER A 644 -18.28 -19.77 -4.16
C SER A 644 -18.22 -21.01 -5.06
N SER A 645 -17.57 -22.07 -4.57
CA SER A 645 -17.45 -23.34 -5.32
C SER A 645 -18.78 -24.07 -5.42
N LEU A 646 -19.59 -24.09 -4.36
CA LEU A 646 -20.92 -24.69 -4.34
C LEU A 646 -21.85 -24.05 -5.36
N LEU A 647 -21.75 -22.72 -5.53
CA LEU A 647 -22.53 -21.95 -6.50
C LEU A 647 -21.98 -22.04 -7.95
N GLY A 648 -20.91 -22.78 -8.17
CA GLY A 648 -20.29 -22.93 -9.49
C GLY A 648 -19.50 -21.72 -9.96
N VAL A 649 -19.13 -20.79 -9.04
CA VAL A 649 -18.36 -19.58 -9.36
C VAL A 649 -16.90 -19.93 -9.58
N ARG A 650 -16.24 -20.51 -8.55
CA ARG A 650 -14.84 -20.90 -8.61
C ARG A 650 -14.53 -22.16 -7.82
N SER A 651 -14.01 -23.17 -8.51
CA SER A 651 -13.56 -24.43 -7.89
C SER A 651 -12.04 -24.50 -7.74
N THR A 652 -11.30 -23.67 -8.49
CA THR A 652 -9.83 -23.55 -8.43
C THR A 652 -9.47 -22.09 -8.59
N VAL A 653 -8.52 -21.60 -7.78
CA VAL A 653 -8.10 -20.19 -7.75
C VAL A 653 -6.62 -20.06 -8.08
N ASN A 654 -6.26 -18.93 -8.67
CA ASN A 654 -4.90 -18.59 -9.09
C ASN A 654 -4.29 -17.44 -8.25
N TYR A 655 -5.09 -16.82 -7.37
CA TYR A 655 -4.62 -15.83 -6.41
C TYR A 655 -5.52 -15.82 -5.17
N GLU A 656 -5.00 -15.32 -4.08
CA GLU A 656 -5.68 -15.24 -2.79
C GLU A 656 -6.96 -14.42 -2.85
N GLY A 657 -8.05 -14.94 -2.26
CA GLY A 657 -9.36 -14.28 -2.19
C GLY A 657 -10.16 -14.27 -3.50
N GLN A 658 -9.64 -14.87 -4.58
CA GLN A 658 -10.31 -14.87 -5.90
C GLN A 658 -11.75 -15.38 -5.83
N ALA A 659 -11.98 -16.49 -5.17
CA ALA A 659 -13.32 -17.10 -5.07
C ALA A 659 -14.31 -16.17 -4.35
N ALA A 660 -13.88 -15.52 -3.27
CA ALA A 660 -14.69 -14.56 -2.52
C ALA A 660 -14.97 -13.27 -3.31
N ILE A 661 -13.97 -12.75 -4.05
CA ILE A 661 -14.11 -11.56 -4.91
C ILE A 661 -15.12 -11.82 -6.03
N GLU A 662 -15.05 -12.98 -6.69
CA GLU A 662 -15.97 -13.33 -7.77
C GLU A 662 -17.38 -13.65 -7.22
N LEU A 663 -17.49 -14.20 -6.01
CA LEU A 663 -18.76 -14.39 -5.31
C LEU A 663 -19.43 -13.05 -4.98
N GLU A 664 -18.65 -12.07 -4.50
CA GLU A 664 -19.14 -10.70 -4.28
C GLU A 664 -19.61 -10.05 -5.58
N ALA A 665 -18.82 -10.19 -6.65
CA ALA A 665 -19.13 -9.61 -7.96
C ALA A 665 -20.41 -10.18 -8.58
N MET A 666 -20.73 -11.45 -8.29
CA MET A 666 -21.94 -12.11 -8.77
C MET A 666 -23.18 -11.76 -7.96
N ALA A 667 -23.04 -11.37 -6.69
CA ALA A 667 -24.16 -11.20 -5.77
C ALA A 667 -25.19 -10.18 -6.26
N ASP A 668 -26.47 -10.58 -6.25
CA ASP A 668 -27.61 -9.69 -6.55
C ASP A 668 -27.90 -8.78 -5.34
N ARG A 669 -27.41 -7.54 -5.43
CA ARG A 669 -27.50 -6.56 -4.35
C ARG A 669 -28.95 -6.13 -4.04
N ASP A 670 -29.86 -6.25 -4.98
CA ASP A 670 -31.28 -5.85 -4.83
C ASP A 670 -32.15 -6.97 -4.25
N SER A 671 -31.67 -8.21 -4.22
CA SER A 671 -32.40 -9.34 -3.67
C SER A 671 -32.59 -9.19 -2.16
N LEU A 672 -33.66 -9.78 -1.64
CA LEU A 672 -34.01 -9.78 -0.22
C LEU A 672 -33.70 -11.15 0.43
N GLY A 673 -33.68 -11.16 1.77
CA GLY A 673 -33.44 -12.34 2.58
C GLY A 673 -31.99 -12.52 3.01
N GLU A 674 -31.80 -13.38 3.98
CA GLU A 674 -30.50 -13.69 4.60
C GLU A 674 -30.54 -15.09 5.18
N TYR A 675 -29.33 -15.72 5.35
CA TYR A 675 -29.21 -17.01 6.03
C TYR A 675 -28.86 -16.81 7.49
N GLU A 676 -29.37 -17.72 8.36
CA GLU A 676 -29.10 -17.68 9.81
C GLU A 676 -27.98 -18.63 10.20
N PHE A 677 -27.07 -18.14 11.03
CA PHE A 677 -26.07 -18.96 11.72
C PHE A 677 -26.62 -19.34 13.09
N ARG A 678 -26.43 -20.58 13.49
CA ARG A 678 -26.75 -21.03 14.84
C ARG A 678 -25.53 -20.78 15.75
N ILE A 679 -25.76 -20.17 16.90
CA ILE A 679 -24.74 -19.89 17.89
C ILE A 679 -24.98 -20.78 19.10
N ASP A 680 -23.98 -21.56 19.51
CA ASP A 680 -23.99 -22.22 20.81
C ASP A 680 -23.47 -21.25 21.86
N ASP A 681 -24.38 -20.60 22.58
CA ASP A 681 -24.07 -19.56 23.58
C ASP A 681 -23.22 -20.10 24.74
N SER A 682 -23.25 -21.43 25.00
CA SER A 682 -22.48 -22.03 26.07
C SER A 682 -21.00 -22.23 25.73
N ALA A 683 -20.72 -22.49 24.47
CA ALA A 683 -19.37 -22.77 23.94
C ALA A 683 -18.79 -21.61 23.13
N GLY A 684 -19.58 -20.61 22.75
CA GLY A 684 -19.18 -19.55 21.82
C GLY A 684 -18.90 -20.09 20.41
N VAL A 685 -19.46 -21.23 20.04
CA VAL A 685 -19.27 -21.85 18.73
C VAL A 685 -20.38 -21.47 17.78
N ILE A 686 -20.01 -21.01 16.58
CA ILE A 686 -20.93 -20.59 15.53
C ILE A 686 -20.98 -21.69 14.47
N GLU A 687 -22.12 -22.33 14.34
CA GLU A 687 -22.35 -23.41 13.40
C GLU A 687 -22.75 -22.90 12.03
N SER A 688 -22.09 -23.37 10.97
CA SER A 688 -22.37 -23.02 9.57
C SER A 688 -23.33 -23.97 8.87
N GLN A 689 -23.74 -25.07 9.54
CA GLN A 689 -24.58 -26.12 8.96
C GLN A 689 -25.90 -25.56 8.40
N ASP A 690 -26.60 -24.73 9.20
CA ASP A 690 -27.92 -24.17 8.80
C ASP A 690 -27.80 -23.25 7.59
N VAL A 691 -26.68 -22.53 7.45
CA VAL A 691 -26.38 -21.70 6.27
C VAL A 691 -26.19 -22.57 5.03
N ILE A 692 -25.45 -23.68 5.15
CA ILE A 692 -25.23 -24.60 4.04
C ILE A 692 -26.52 -25.31 3.66
N HIS A 693 -27.31 -25.76 4.65
CA HIS A 693 -28.64 -26.33 4.40
C HIS A 693 -29.55 -25.36 3.62
N SER A 694 -29.60 -24.08 4.05
CA SER A 694 -30.44 -23.05 3.41
C SER A 694 -29.98 -22.76 1.99
N ALA A 695 -28.65 -22.63 1.76
CA ALA A 695 -28.08 -22.39 0.44
C ALA A 695 -28.34 -23.57 -0.52
N VAL A 696 -28.22 -24.80 -0.04
CA VAL A 696 -28.52 -26.02 -0.82
C VAL A 696 -30.03 -26.09 -1.13
N SER A 697 -30.88 -25.82 -0.14
CA SER A 697 -32.36 -25.81 -0.35
C SER A 697 -32.77 -24.79 -1.41
N ASP A 698 -32.22 -23.59 -1.36
CA ASP A 698 -32.44 -22.54 -2.36
C ASP A 698 -32.01 -22.98 -3.76
N LEU A 699 -30.82 -23.57 -3.89
CA LEU A 699 -30.29 -24.07 -5.16
C LEU A 699 -31.16 -25.20 -5.75
N LEU A 700 -31.57 -26.16 -4.92
CA LEU A 700 -32.51 -27.24 -5.31
C LEU A 700 -33.91 -26.71 -5.67
N GLY A 701 -34.31 -25.62 -5.00
CA GLY A 701 -35.54 -24.90 -5.31
C GLY A 701 -35.50 -24.02 -6.57
N GLY A 702 -34.33 -23.94 -7.24
CA GLY A 702 -34.12 -23.15 -8.46
C GLY A 702 -33.85 -21.66 -8.22
N THR A 703 -33.54 -21.25 -6.98
CA THR A 703 -33.09 -19.87 -6.68
C THR A 703 -31.80 -19.55 -7.43
N PRO A 704 -31.72 -18.41 -8.14
CA PRO A 704 -30.51 -18.04 -8.87
C PRO A 704 -29.28 -17.95 -7.95
N PRO A 705 -28.09 -18.44 -8.36
CA PRO A 705 -26.86 -18.37 -7.56
C PRO A 705 -26.51 -16.95 -7.07
N ALA A 706 -26.81 -15.91 -7.85
CA ALA A 706 -26.61 -14.52 -7.47
C ALA A 706 -27.41 -14.10 -6.22
N VAL A 707 -28.65 -14.59 -6.09
CA VAL A 707 -29.52 -14.38 -4.92
C VAL A 707 -28.97 -15.11 -3.70
N VAL A 708 -28.54 -16.38 -3.88
CA VAL A 708 -27.94 -17.19 -2.82
C VAL A 708 -26.66 -16.52 -2.30
N ALA A 709 -25.81 -16.00 -3.20
CA ALA A 709 -24.61 -15.24 -2.84
C ALA A 709 -24.96 -14.01 -1.97
N ALA A 710 -25.96 -13.22 -2.35
CA ALA A 710 -26.39 -12.05 -1.61
C ALA A 710 -26.96 -12.41 -0.22
N ARG A 711 -27.80 -13.44 -0.13
CA ARG A 711 -28.33 -13.95 1.14
C ARG A 711 -27.22 -14.42 2.08
N PHE A 712 -26.20 -15.07 1.55
CA PHE A 712 -25.03 -15.50 2.31
C PHE A 712 -24.27 -14.30 2.90
N HIS A 713 -23.93 -13.29 2.10
CA HIS A 713 -23.26 -12.07 2.58
C HIS A 713 -24.05 -11.38 3.70
N ARG A 714 -25.38 -11.24 3.53
CA ARG A 714 -26.24 -10.64 4.55
C ARG A 714 -26.33 -11.49 5.81
N GLY A 715 -26.32 -12.81 5.68
CA GLY A 715 -26.28 -13.74 6.80
C GLY A 715 -25.02 -13.56 7.64
N VAL A 716 -23.84 -13.40 6.99
CA VAL A 716 -22.58 -13.11 7.70
C VAL A 716 -22.64 -11.75 8.40
N ALA A 717 -23.20 -10.70 7.74
CA ALA A 717 -23.36 -9.38 8.35
C ALA A 717 -24.32 -9.40 9.56
N ARG A 718 -25.41 -10.19 9.47
CA ARG A 718 -26.34 -10.43 10.60
C ARG A 718 -25.61 -11.14 11.75
N LEU A 719 -24.85 -12.21 11.47
CA LEU A 719 -24.06 -12.91 12.47
C LEU A 719 -23.16 -11.93 13.26
N ILE A 720 -22.43 -11.08 12.55
CA ILE A 720 -21.54 -10.07 13.17
C ILE A 720 -22.34 -9.19 14.15
N THR A 721 -23.52 -8.73 13.74
CA THR A 721 -24.35 -7.87 14.58
C THR A 721 -24.90 -8.63 15.80
N THR A 722 -25.39 -9.85 15.59
CA THR A 722 -25.95 -10.71 16.67
C THR A 722 -24.90 -10.98 17.75
N VAL A 723 -23.68 -11.37 17.36
CA VAL A 723 -22.60 -11.62 18.34
C VAL A 723 -22.20 -10.33 19.05
N ALA A 724 -22.10 -9.19 18.33
CA ALA A 724 -21.79 -7.92 18.95
C ALA A 724 -22.86 -7.52 20.00
N GLU A 725 -24.15 -7.74 19.73
CA GLU A 725 -25.25 -7.48 20.69
C GLU A 725 -25.16 -8.37 21.91
N GLN A 726 -24.83 -9.65 21.75
CA GLN A 726 -24.60 -10.58 22.88
C GLN A 726 -23.43 -10.12 23.76
N VAL A 727 -22.30 -9.74 23.14
CA VAL A 727 -21.12 -9.24 23.88
C VAL A 727 -21.48 -7.93 24.60
N ARG A 728 -22.18 -7.00 23.94
CA ARG A 728 -22.66 -5.75 24.57
C ARG A 728 -23.53 -6.03 25.80
N ALA A 729 -24.43 -6.99 25.72
CA ALA A 729 -25.30 -7.37 26.84
C ALA A 729 -24.49 -7.85 28.06
N GLN A 730 -23.43 -8.62 27.82
CA GLN A 730 -22.57 -9.24 28.85
C GLN A 730 -21.49 -8.27 29.39
N ARG A 731 -20.80 -7.55 28.50
CA ARG A 731 -19.59 -6.76 28.80
C ARG A 731 -19.81 -5.23 28.81
N LYS A 732 -21.00 -4.75 28.40
CA LYS A 732 -21.34 -3.31 28.28
C LYS A 732 -20.46 -2.54 27.32
N LEU A 733 -19.87 -3.20 26.33
CA LEU A 733 -19.06 -2.61 25.29
C LEU A 733 -19.95 -2.16 24.12
N ASN A 734 -19.65 -0.97 23.56
CA ASN A 734 -20.41 -0.39 22.44
C ASN A 734 -19.53 -0.06 21.23
N ARG A 735 -18.23 -0.32 21.29
CA ARG A 735 -17.26 -0.08 20.22
C ARG A 735 -16.92 -1.39 19.51
N VAL A 736 -17.05 -1.41 18.18
CA VAL A 736 -16.79 -2.59 17.34
C VAL A 736 -15.65 -2.27 16.37
N ALA A 737 -14.59 -3.05 16.37
CA ALA A 737 -13.47 -2.98 15.42
C ALA A 737 -13.57 -4.15 14.41
N LEU A 738 -13.69 -3.82 13.13
CA LEU A 738 -13.77 -4.80 12.03
C LEU A 738 -12.40 -4.88 11.34
N SER A 739 -11.79 -6.05 11.29
CA SER A 739 -10.48 -6.29 10.68
C SER A 739 -10.33 -7.70 10.09
N GLY A 740 -9.30 -7.90 9.29
CA GLY A 740 -9.04 -9.14 8.54
C GLY A 740 -9.35 -9.00 7.05
N GLY A 741 -8.73 -9.84 6.24
CA GLY A 741 -8.78 -9.76 4.77
C GLY A 741 -10.18 -9.89 4.18
N VAL A 742 -11.13 -10.54 4.86
CA VAL A 742 -12.52 -10.71 4.42
C VAL A 742 -13.27 -9.37 4.36
N PHE A 743 -12.89 -8.38 5.18
CA PHE A 743 -13.50 -7.04 5.11
C PHE A 743 -13.05 -6.18 3.92
N GLN A 744 -12.23 -6.72 3.01
CA GLN A 744 -12.05 -6.14 1.68
C GLN A 744 -13.28 -6.35 0.78
N ASN A 745 -14.19 -7.26 1.14
CA ASN A 745 -15.48 -7.46 0.50
C ASN A 745 -16.42 -6.32 0.89
N MET A 746 -16.74 -5.46 -0.08
CA MET A 746 -17.51 -4.24 0.17
C MET A 746 -18.99 -4.49 0.42
N LEU A 747 -19.55 -5.55 -0.16
CA LEU A 747 -20.94 -5.92 0.12
C LEU A 747 -21.08 -6.29 1.61
N LEU A 748 -20.19 -7.15 2.11
CA LEU A 748 -20.16 -7.54 3.52
C LEU A 748 -19.88 -6.33 4.43
N LEU A 749 -18.84 -5.55 4.11
CA LEU A 749 -18.45 -4.42 4.95
C LEU A 749 -19.56 -3.37 5.06
N THR A 750 -20.20 -3.02 3.94
CA THR A 750 -21.30 -2.06 3.91
C THR A 750 -22.46 -2.53 4.75
N GLU A 751 -22.90 -3.79 4.56
CA GLU A 751 -24.03 -4.37 5.27
C GLU A 751 -23.75 -4.50 6.78
N ALA A 752 -22.56 -4.97 7.16
CA ALA A 752 -22.17 -5.11 8.57
C ALA A 752 -22.11 -3.75 9.28
N LYS A 753 -21.49 -2.74 8.65
CA LYS A 753 -21.44 -1.37 9.21
C LYS A 753 -22.83 -0.76 9.37
N TRP A 754 -23.68 -0.93 8.35
CA TRP A 754 -25.04 -0.39 8.40
C TRP A 754 -25.83 -1.01 9.57
N ARG A 755 -25.80 -2.34 9.72
CA ARG A 755 -26.52 -3.05 10.79
C ARG A 755 -26.00 -2.70 12.18
N LEU A 756 -24.69 -2.71 12.36
CA LEU A 756 -24.07 -2.36 13.65
C LEU A 756 -24.42 -0.93 14.05
N ARG A 757 -24.35 0.03 13.12
CA ARG A 757 -24.72 1.43 13.38
C ARG A 757 -26.23 1.57 13.68
N ALA A 758 -27.09 0.86 12.96
CA ALA A 758 -28.53 0.82 13.22
C ALA A 758 -28.84 0.25 14.62
N SER A 759 -28.04 -0.70 15.09
CA SER A 759 -28.09 -1.23 16.47
C SER A 759 -27.41 -0.30 17.51
N GLY A 760 -26.91 0.88 17.11
CA GLY A 760 -26.32 1.88 17.99
C GLY A 760 -24.88 1.64 18.39
N PHE A 761 -24.12 0.80 17.66
CA PHE A 761 -22.68 0.63 17.88
C PHE A 761 -21.87 1.74 17.21
N GLU A 762 -20.75 2.07 17.85
CA GLU A 762 -19.66 2.82 17.25
C GLU A 762 -18.74 1.83 16.49
N VAL A 763 -18.63 2.01 15.14
CA VAL A 763 -17.98 1.03 14.26
C VAL A 763 -16.72 1.61 13.65
N PHE A 764 -15.62 0.91 13.84
CA PHE A 764 -14.29 1.27 13.36
C PHE A 764 -13.79 0.30 12.30
N THR A 765 -13.16 0.84 11.27
CA THR A 765 -12.56 0.11 10.16
C THR A 765 -11.23 0.76 9.80
N HIS A 766 -10.36 0.04 9.13
CA HIS A 766 -9.09 0.58 8.65
C HIS A 766 -9.27 1.70 7.62
N ALA A 767 -8.34 2.64 7.60
CA ALA A 767 -8.23 3.73 6.62
C ALA A 767 -6.79 3.90 6.10
N ARG A 768 -5.83 4.20 6.99
CA ARG A 768 -4.41 4.52 6.67
C ARG A 768 -3.55 3.28 6.43
N VAL A 769 -3.93 2.13 7.00
CA VAL A 769 -3.31 0.84 6.78
C VAL A 769 -4.31 -0.17 6.24
N PRO A 770 -3.87 -1.19 5.49
CA PRO A 770 -4.78 -2.23 4.98
C PRO A 770 -5.47 -3.02 6.10
N THR A 771 -6.72 -3.45 5.85
CA THR A 771 -7.44 -4.37 6.74
C THR A 771 -6.91 -5.80 6.66
N ASN A 772 -6.15 -6.14 5.59
CA ASN A 772 -5.48 -7.43 5.40
C ASN A 772 -4.12 -7.45 6.12
N ASP A 773 -3.32 -8.50 5.91
CA ASP A 773 -2.02 -8.71 6.56
C ASP A 773 -1.03 -7.55 6.41
N GLY A 774 -1.19 -6.69 5.40
CA GLY A 774 -0.41 -5.46 5.25
C GLY A 774 -0.57 -4.46 6.41
N GLY A 775 -1.59 -4.62 7.27
CA GLY A 775 -1.80 -3.82 8.49
C GLY A 775 -1.26 -4.47 9.77
N ILE A 776 -0.96 -5.76 9.76
CA ILE A 776 -0.60 -6.55 10.97
C ILE A 776 0.60 -5.96 11.71
N SER A 777 1.61 -5.49 11.02
CA SER A 777 2.83 -4.97 11.64
C SER A 777 2.56 -3.79 12.58
N LEU A 778 1.58 -2.92 12.27
CA LEU A 778 1.14 -1.84 13.16
C LEU A 778 0.51 -2.41 14.44
N GLY A 779 -0.36 -3.41 14.30
CA GLY A 779 -0.98 -4.07 15.44
C GLY A 779 0.03 -4.79 16.33
N GLN A 780 0.99 -5.50 15.72
CA GLN A 780 2.07 -6.16 16.46
C GLN A 780 2.89 -5.15 17.27
N ALA A 781 3.26 -4.02 16.67
CA ALA A 781 4.00 -2.96 17.35
C ALA A 781 3.20 -2.38 18.54
N SER A 782 1.90 -2.16 18.34
CA SER A 782 1.01 -1.60 19.36
C SER A 782 0.83 -2.53 20.56
N ILE A 783 0.62 -3.83 20.30
CA ILE A 783 0.50 -4.85 21.35
C ILE A 783 1.82 -5.01 22.12
N ALA A 784 2.95 -5.07 21.39
CA ALA A 784 4.26 -5.20 22.02
C ALA A 784 4.55 -4.03 22.96
N ASN A 785 4.26 -2.80 22.52
CA ASN A 785 4.37 -1.60 23.36
C ASN A 785 3.52 -1.69 24.64
N ALA A 786 2.25 -2.07 24.53
CA ALA A 786 1.36 -2.19 25.67
C ALA A 786 1.79 -3.29 26.65
N ARG A 787 2.27 -4.43 26.15
CA ARG A 787 2.79 -5.53 26.96
C ARG A 787 4.10 -5.19 27.68
N ILE A 788 5.00 -4.45 27.02
CA ILE A 788 6.22 -3.94 27.65
C ILE A 788 5.86 -2.99 28.80
N LYS A 789 4.98 -2.00 28.57
CA LYS A 789 4.53 -1.04 29.58
C LYS A 789 3.84 -1.69 30.78
N SER A 790 3.04 -2.73 30.55
CA SER A 790 2.35 -3.46 31.61
C SER A 790 3.22 -4.48 32.36
N GLY A 791 4.50 -4.63 31.99
CA GLY A 791 5.42 -5.62 32.58
C GLY A 791 5.06 -7.08 32.27
N ARG A 792 4.26 -7.34 31.25
CA ARG A 792 3.87 -8.70 30.82
C ARG A 792 4.87 -9.35 29.88
N VAL A 793 5.95 -8.67 29.56
CA VAL A 793 7.08 -9.19 28.76
C VAL A 793 8.36 -8.86 29.51
N ASN A 794 9.14 -9.86 29.88
CA ASN A 794 10.44 -9.72 30.54
C ASN A 794 11.55 -9.46 29.52
#